data_1a580403da79e33bf631253019048b19
#
_entry.id   1a580403da79e33bf631253019048b19
#
_cell.length_a   1.000
_cell.length_b   1.000
_cell.length_c   1.000
_cell.angle_alpha   90.00
_cell.angle_beta   90.00
_cell.angle_gamma   90.00
#
_symmetry.space_group_name_H-M   'P 1'
#
loop_
_entity.id
_entity.type
_entity.pdbx_description
1 polymer ?
#
loop_
_entity_poly.entity_id
_entity_poly.type
_entity_poly.pdbx_seq_one_letter_code
_entity_poly.pdbx_strand_id
1 'polypeptide(L)'
;MFVNTNEFRREGNKFLKYGLYCGDPVGSAPYYEYWSEQLRRCRDGFSVGGTRVTGHHYFYMNFCQIKLTELVDGKKAGGFKTVSFPGFWDGDYEYFHALERAAAEGKHLIVAKARRKGFSYKNAAIAANIYNTRKNSYTLLCAHDKKYLYPKGIMTMVTDYMNFLNEHTGWQKRRQGVDKINHKRASYLEYINKQGVEKGYKSEVEAITFKDNPDAARGKDASLVIFEECGAFDNLKASYLATRPCVEDGGVITGQIVLFGTGGDMDGGTIDFESMFYNPEAYDLYPFDNIWDEGAQGSNCGFFFPSYQNKIGYMDKEGNSLTQQAKQEEDAKRDQLKKEAKDASTLDRYITEYPWMPKEAFLQQRGNMFPGATLVDWRNQLMRTGLYKQMAVAGVLVEAPEGIEFRPDPRVRPIEKFPLNKTDDSTGAVVVYQSPAYRQEAIPDDLYFIVHDPYGSDGFGASLGSAYVMKRINNMSKPDDMIVASYVGRPESQDEYNYNLFLLAQYYNARIGFENDRGEVIPYAKRKKLLHYLLPEAELFDKTSGIRIKKLNRTYGTSMGSKQRKNQAEIYLRDWLKTPRGQQENGERKLNLHYIYDIALIDELIKYNNKGNFDRVSALLVGMFHMKDLYNKEFEQEMEQSEDSFFNRRFFS
;
A
#
# COMPACT_ATOMS: atom_id res chain seq x y z
N MET A 1 -17.60 18.12 21.99
CA MET A 1 -17.86 19.20 21.03
C MET A 1 -17.20 20.45 21.59
N PHE A 2 -16.36 21.11 20.80
CA PHE A 2 -15.62 22.30 21.23
C PHE A 2 -16.52 23.54 21.18
N VAL A 3 -16.24 24.50 22.07
CA VAL A 3 -16.95 25.78 22.19
C VAL A 3 -15.94 26.91 22.45
N ASN A 4 -16.28 28.14 22.10
CA ASN A 4 -15.44 29.34 22.28
C ASN A 4 -14.05 29.23 21.59
N THR A 5 -13.99 28.51 20.48
CA THR A 5 -12.75 28.19 19.79
C THR A 5 -12.07 29.40 19.14
N ASN A 6 -12.80 30.48 18.89
CA ASN A 6 -12.26 31.73 18.39
C ASN A 6 -11.17 32.35 19.28
N GLU A 7 -11.20 32.05 20.60
CA GLU A 7 -10.17 32.52 21.54
C GLU A 7 -8.80 31.93 21.26
N PHE A 8 -8.72 30.71 20.72
CA PHE A 8 -7.46 30.09 20.33
C PHE A 8 -6.79 30.79 19.14
N ARG A 9 -7.55 31.50 18.31
CA ARG A 9 -7.13 32.23 17.13
C ARG A 9 -7.05 33.75 17.35
N ARG A 10 -7.14 34.21 18.57
CA ARG A 10 -7.27 35.64 18.91
C ARG A 10 -6.17 36.51 18.28
N GLU A 11 -4.91 36.08 18.28
CA GLU A 11 -3.80 36.86 17.74
C GLU A 11 -3.85 36.92 16.20
N GLY A 12 -4.18 35.82 15.52
CA GLY A 12 -4.43 35.81 14.08
C GLY A 12 -5.57 36.74 13.67
N ASN A 13 -6.70 36.73 14.41
CA ASN A 13 -7.83 37.61 14.18
C ASN A 13 -7.46 39.08 14.42
N LYS A 14 -6.64 39.35 15.45
CA LYS A 14 -6.11 40.69 15.72
C LYS A 14 -5.27 41.22 14.54
N PHE A 15 -4.37 40.38 14.01
CA PHE A 15 -3.56 40.72 12.86
C PHE A 15 -4.40 40.99 11.61
N LEU A 16 -5.42 40.14 11.34
CA LEU A 16 -6.31 40.37 10.20
C LEU A 16 -7.08 41.68 10.29
N LYS A 17 -7.41 42.14 11.52
CA LYS A 17 -8.19 43.34 11.75
C LYS A 17 -7.33 44.62 11.70
N TYR A 18 -6.11 44.56 12.25
CA TYR A 18 -5.29 45.75 12.49
C TYR A 18 -3.98 45.79 11.68
N GLY A 19 -3.61 44.70 10.99
CA GLY A 19 -2.36 44.56 10.27
C GLY A 19 -1.12 44.40 11.16
N LEU A 20 -1.31 44.26 12.49
CA LEU A 20 -0.22 44.12 13.46
C LEU A 20 -0.63 43.30 14.67
N TYR A 21 0.35 42.63 15.29
CA TYR A 21 0.15 41.82 16.50
C TYR A 21 0.30 42.62 17.79
N CYS A 22 1.32 43.51 17.86
CA CYS A 22 1.66 44.27 19.04
C CYS A 22 1.72 45.78 18.67
N GLY A 23 1.00 46.61 19.41
CA GLY A 23 1.01 48.04 19.23
C GLY A 23 2.05 48.80 20.09
N ASP A 24 2.72 48.05 20.98
CA ASP A 24 3.72 48.65 21.86
C ASP A 24 5.02 49.00 21.09
N PRO A 25 5.72 50.08 21.46
CA PRO A 25 6.95 50.49 20.80
C PRO A 25 8.01 49.37 20.85
N VAL A 26 8.66 49.13 19.72
CA VAL A 26 9.77 48.17 19.63
C VAL A 26 10.87 48.52 20.64
N GLY A 27 11.30 47.53 21.45
CA GLY A 27 12.30 47.72 22.51
C GLY A 27 11.75 48.14 23.87
N SER A 28 10.43 48.35 24.00
CA SER A 28 9.79 48.60 25.29
C SER A 28 9.58 47.32 26.08
N ALA A 29 9.47 47.39 27.42
CA ALA A 29 9.20 46.23 28.25
C ALA A 29 7.87 45.53 27.86
N PRO A 30 6.72 46.21 27.64
CA PRO A 30 5.49 45.57 27.20
C PRO A 30 5.63 44.83 25.84
N TYR A 31 6.44 45.36 24.91
CA TYR A 31 6.74 44.69 23.64
C TYR A 31 7.46 43.37 23.85
N TYR A 32 8.47 43.32 24.72
CA TYR A 32 9.20 42.08 25.03
C TYR A 32 8.36 41.11 25.82
N GLU A 33 7.53 41.55 26.76
CA GLU A 33 6.60 40.73 27.50
C GLU A 33 5.57 40.07 26.57
N TYR A 34 4.98 40.82 25.66
CA TYR A 34 4.06 40.29 24.66
C TYR A 34 4.70 39.17 23.83
N TRP A 35 5.85 39.42 23.22
CA TRP A 35 6.48 38.42 22.35
C TRP A 35 7.05 37.24 23.11
N SER A 36 7.47 37.41 24.35
CA SER A 36 7.88 36.32 25.23
C SER A 36 6.71 35.41 25.59
N GLU A 37 5.53 35.94 25.88
CA GLU A 37 4.31 35.18 26.13
C GLU A 37 3.86 34.44 24.86
N GLN A 38 3.87 35.10 23.69
CA GLN A 38 3.56 34.43 22.43
C GLN A 38 4.52 33.28 22.16
N LEU A 39 5.81 33.45 22.40
CA LEU A 39 6.81 32.40 22.22
C LEU A 39 6.56 31.21 23.16
N ARG A 40 6.20 31.50 24.43
CA ARG A 40 5.81 30.47 25.40
C ARG A 40 4.60 29.68 24.92
N ARG A 41 3.54 30.35 24.43
CA ARG A 41 2.35 29.68 23.87
C ARG A 41 2.68 28.82 22.65
N CYS A 42 3.57 29.28 21.78
CA CYS A 42 4.03 28.52 20.61
C CYS A 42 4.85 27.28 21.01
N ARG A 43 5.45 27.26 22.20
CA ARG A 43 6.24 26.14 22.71
C ARG A 43 5.39 25.20 23.57
N ASP A 44 4.65 25.75 24.55
CA ASP A 44 4.02 24.98 25.61
C ASP A 44 2.52 24.78 25.42
N GLY A 45 1.92 25.50 24.48
CA GLY A 45 0.47 25.50 24.21
C GLY A 45 -0.28 26.61 24.93
N PHE A 46 -1.60 26.64 24.72
CA PHE A 46 -2.50 27.66 25.24
C PHE A 46 -3.84 27.03 25.64
N SER A 47 -4.38 27.44 26.78
CA SER A 47 -5.63 26.90 27.32
C SER A 47 -6.68 27.99 27.47
N VAL A 48 -7.93 27.64 27.10
CA VAL A 48 -9.12 28.45 27.29
C VAL A 48 -10.26 27.54 27.74
N GLY A 49 -10.96 27.93 28.81
CA GLY A 49 -12.16 27.21 29.26
C GLY A 49 -11.94 25.72 29.54
N GLY A 50 -10.76 25.33 30.00
CA GLY A 50 -10.41 23.92 30.27
C GLY A 50 -9.95 23.12 29.05
N THR A 51 -10.04 23.68 27.85
CA THR A 51 -9.46 23.07 26.62
C THR A 51 -8.08 23.63 26.37
N ARG A 52 -7.10 22.76 26.08
CA ARG A 52 -5.73 23.12 25.73
C ARG A 52 -5.44 22.82 24.27
N VAL A 53 -4.90 23.76 23.52
CA VAL A 53 -4.26 23.52 22.23
C VAL A 53 -2.75 23.39 22.40
N THR A 54 -2.12 22.50 21.64
CA THR A 54 -0.67 22.32 21.67
C THR A 54 0.07 23.56 21.12
N GLY A 55 1.37 23.71 21.43
CA GLY A 55 2.15 24.84 20.94
C GLY A 55 2.20 24.91 19.39
N HIS A 56 2.30 23.76 18.72
CA HIS A 56 2.26 23.70 17.26
C HIS A 56 0.90 24.12 16.69
N HIS A 57 -0.21 23.72 17.32
CA HIS A 57 -1.55 24.09 16.90
C HIS A 57 -1.80 25.60 17.11
N TYR A 58 -1.37 26.13 18.28
CA TYR A 58 -1.44 27.57 18.54
C TYR A 58 -0.66 28.38 17.50
N PHE A 59 0.58 27.98 17.21
CA PHE A 59 1.41 28.61 16.18
C PHE A 59 0.74 28.56 14.79
N TYR A 60 0.18 27.42 14.41
CA TYR A 60 -0.49 27.21 13.13
C TYR A 60 -1.66 28.18 12.94
N MET A 61 -2.51 28.34 13.96
CA MET A 61 -3.69 29.20 13.89
C MET A 61 -3.39 30.69 13.93
N ASN A 62 -2.27 31.10 14.51
CA ASN A 62 -2.00 32.52 14.76
C ASN A 62 -0.87 33.11 13.93
N PHE A 63 0.07 32.30 13.41
CA PHE A 63 1.28 32.78 12.75
C PHE A 63 1.55 32.17 11.37
N CYS A 64 0.65 31.29 10.89
CA CYS A 64 0.76 30.65 9.59
C CYS A 64 -0.39 31.06 8.68
N GLN A 65 -0.11 31.86 7.66
CA GLN A 65 -1.09 32.16 6.63
C GLN A 65 -1.11 31.04 5.58
N ILE A 66 -2.30 30.52 5.28
CA ILE A 66 -2.51 29.47 4.30
C ILE A 66 -3.56 29.87 3.25
N LYS A 67 -3.58 29.17 2.12
CA LYS A 67 -4.62 29.34 1.11
C LYS A 67 -5.87 28.58 1.53
N LEU A 68 -6.87 29.29 2.00
CA LEU A 68 -8.19 28.77 2.36
C LEU A 68 -9.14 28.84 1.17
N THR A 69 -10.08 27.90 1.13
CA THR A 69 -11.21 27.95 0.19
C THR A 69 -12.42 28.48 0.91
N GLU A 70 -12.96 29.60 0.44
CA GLU A 70 -14.18 30.20 0.95
C GLU A 70 -15.35 29.88 0.03
N LEU A 71 -16.50 29.59 0.64
CA LEU A 71 -17.76 29.32 -0.08
C LEU A 71 -18.52 30.64 -0.23
N VAL A 72 -19.07 30.90 -1.42
CA VAL A 72 -19.98 32.04 -1.66
C VAL A 72 -21.39 31.59 -1.27
N ASP A 73 -22.02 32.31 -0.37
CA ASP A 73 -23.38 32.01 0.14
C ASP A 73 -23.58 30.56 0.61
N GLY A 74 -22.51 29.93 1.14
CA GLY A 74 -22.52 28.52 1.54
C GLY A 74 -22.64 27.53 0.37
N LYS A 75 -22.58 28.00 -0.88
CA LYS A 75 -22.69 27.17 -2.07
C LYS A 75 -21.32 26.64 -2.51
N LYS A 76 -21.28 25.42 -3.02
CA LYS A 76 -20.06 24.77 -3.54
C LYS A 76 -19.59 25.37 -4.88
N ALA A 77 -20.52 25.95 -5.63
CA ALA A 77 -20.20 26.63 -6.89
C ALA A 77 -19.75 28.07 -6.62
N GLY A 78 -18.68 28.53 -7.28
CA GLY A 78 -18.19 29.90 -7.17
C GLY A 78 -17.26 30.16 -5.99
N GLY A 79 -16.81 29.15 -5.24
CA GLY A 79 -15.82 29.29 -4.18
C GLY A 79 -14.48 29.86 -4.69
N PHE A 80 -13.83 30.69 -3.90
CA PHE A 80 -12.55 31.30 -4.22
C PHE A 80 -11.50 31.02 -3.14
N LYS A 81 -10.24 31.30 -3.44
CA LYS A 81 -9.15 31.11 -2.50
C LYS A 81 -8.66 32.44 -1.95
N THR A 82 -8.60 32.50 -0.63
CA THR A 82 -8.01 33.63 0.12
C THR A 82 -6.78 33.16 0.87
N VAL A 83 -5.92 34.12 1.23
CA VAL A 83 -4.79 33.90 2.14
C VAL A 83 -5.20 34.41 3.52
N SER A 84 -5.28 33.51 4.48
CA SER A 84 -5.70 33.82 5.84
C SER A 84 -5.13 32.80 6.83
N PHE A 85 -5.28 33.07 8.13
CA PHE A 85 -4.96 32.10 9.17
C PHE A 85 -6.01 30.99 9.22
N PRO A 86 -5.61 29.71 9.44
CA PRO A 86 -6.56 28.62 9.64
C PRO A 86 -7.44 28.86 10.86
N GLY A 87 -8.68 28.40 10.79
CA GLY A 87 -9.57 28.32 11.95
C GLY A 87 -9.17 27.17 12.89
N PHE A 88 -9.80 27.14 14.07
CA PHE A 88 -9.79 25.93 14.87
C PHE A 88 -10.64 24.87 14.17
N TRP A 89 -10.10 23.67 14.02
CA TRP A 89 -10.82 22.49 13.51
C TRP A 89 -10.52 21.28 14.41
N ASP A 90 -11.56 20.53 14.74
CA ASP A 90 -11.47 19.38 15.66
C ASP A 90 -10.46 18.31 15.20
N GLY A 91 -10.43 17.99 13.91
CA GLY A 91 -9.45 17.05 13.38
C GLY A 91 -8.02 17.57 13.45
N ASP A 92 -7.78 18.88 13.32
CA ASP A 92 -6.46 19.46 13.51
C ASP A 92 -6.06 19.37 15.00
N TYR A 93 -7.00 19.62 15.90
CA TYR A 93 -6.79 19.42 17.34
C TYR A 93 -6.35 18.00 17.66
N GLU A 94 -7.04 17.00 17.13
CA GLU A 94 -6.69 15.58 17.33
C GLU A 94 -5.30 15.26 16.77
N TYR A 95 -4.98 15.75 15.57
CA TYR A 95 -3.67 15.52 14.96
C TYR A 95 -2.51 16.11 15.76
N PHE A 96 -2.61 17.39 16.15
CA PHE A 96 -1.54 18.03 16.92
C PHE A 96 -1.38 17.44 18.32
N HIS A 97 -2.45 16.92 18.93
CA HIS A 97 -2.37 16.18 20.20
C HIS A 97 -1.78 14.77 20.02
N ALA A 98 -2.11 14.09 18.92
CA ALA A 98 -1.50 12.81 18.58
C ALA A 98 0.02 12.94 18.42
N LEU A 99 0.47 14.00 17.74
CA LEU A 99 1.88 14.31 17.58
C LEU A 99 2.59 14.55 18.93
N GLU A 100 1.98 15.36 19.81
CA GLU A 100 2.55 15.68 21.13
C GLU A 100 2.59 14.43 22.04
N ARG A 101 1.55 13.58 22.03
CA ARG A 101 1.53 12.31 22.76
C ARG A 101 2.63 11.35 22.28
N ALA A 102 2.75 11.19 20.96
CA ALA A 102 3.82 10.35 20.41
C ALA A 102 5.21 10.83 20.85
N ALA A 103 5.46 12.14 20.78
CA ALA A 103 6.73 12.73 21.25
C ALA A 103 6.97 12.53 22.74
N ALA A 104 5.93 12.65 23.59
CA ALA A 104 6.04 12.48 25.04
C ALA A 104 6.41 11.03 25.44
N GLU A 105 6.04 10.05 24.62
CA GLU A 105 6.38 8.64 24.83
C GLU A 105 7.64 8.19 24.06
N GLY A 106 8.40 9.13 23.47
CA GLY A 106 9.59 8.82 22.69
C GLY A 106 9.26 7.98 21.43
N LYS A 107 8.07 8.17 20.85
CA LYS A 107 7.62 7.48 19.65
C LYS A 107 7.53 8.42 18.45
N HIS A 108 7.62 7.84 17.29
CA HIS A 108 7.40 8.52 16.01
C HIS A 108 5.92 8.45 15.60
N LEU A 109 5.51 9.24 14.62
CA LEU A 109 4.12 9.28 14.20
C LEU A 109 3.98 8.92 12.72
N ILE A 110 3.06 8.00 12.40
CA ILE A 110 2.65 7.69 11.04
C ILE A 110 1.18 8.04 10.83
N VAL A 111 0.86 8.71 9.71
CA VAL A 111 -0.47 9.25 9.43
C VAL A 111 -0.92 8.87 8.03
N ALA A 112 -1.97 8.08 7.93
CA ALA A 112 -2.72 7.91 6.69
C ALA A 112 -3.87 8.90 6.64
N LYS A 113 -3.99 9.66 5.55
CA LYS A 113 -4.93 10.78 5.47
C LYS A 113 -5.71 10.80 4.16
N ALA A 114 -6.94 11.30 4.18
CA ALA A 114 -7.65 11.66 2.97
C ALA A 114 -6.98 12.85 2.26
N ARG A 115 -7.20 12.94 0.96
CA ARG A 115 -6.65 14.02 0.12
C ARG A 115 -7.17 15.39 0.53
N ARG A 116 -6.31 16.43 0.37
CA ARG A 116 -6.62 17.86 0.61
C ARG A 116 -7.03 18.22 2.04
N LYS A 117 -6.51 17.52 3.03
CA LYS A 117 -6.72 17.82 4.46
C LYS A 117 -5.70 18.80 5.05
N GLY A 118 -4.90 19.47 4.22
CA GLY A 118 -3.96 20.53 4.66
C GLY A 118 -2.73 20.03 5.44
N PHE A 119 -2.38 18.73 5.35
CA PHE A 119 -1.27 18.16 6.12
C PHE A 119 0.07 18.78 5.82
N SER A 120 0.37 19.14 4.55
CA SER A 120 1.60 19.85 4.19
C SER A 120 1.70 21.20 4.89
N TYR A 121 0.59 21.96 5.01
CA TYR A 121 0.54 23.22 5.77
C TYR A 121 0.78 23.00 7.27
N LYS A 122 0.15 22.00 7.88
CA LYS A 122 0.31 21.67 9.31
C LYS A 122 1.76 21.26 9.61
N ASN A 123 2.32 20.38 8.81
CA ASN A 123 3.70 19.92 8.99
C ASN A 123 4.74 21.00 8.68
N ALA A 124 4.48 21.87 7.70
CA ALA A 124 5.27 23.08 7.48
C ALA A 124 5.23 24.01 8.69
N ALA A 125 4.06 24.14 9.34
CA ALA A 125 3.92 24.94 10.56
C ALA A 125 4.69 24.34 11.75
N ILE A 126 4.70 23.02 11.90
CA ILE A 126 5.52 22.33 12.92
C ILE A 126 7.00 22.62 12.70
N ALA A 127 7.50 22.49 11.47
CA ALA A 127 8.88 22.78 11.11
C ALA A 127 9.25 24.27 11.37
N ALA A 128 8.38 25.18 10.94
CA ALA A 128 8.58 26.64 11.17
C ALA A 128 8.51 27.01 12.66
N ASN A 129 7.64 26.36 13.44
CA ASN A 129 7.56 26.58 14.87
C ASN A 129 8.82 26.11 15.60
N ILE A 130 9.33 24.91 15.29
CA ILE A 130 10.58 24.38 15.85
C ILE A 130 11.75 25.31 15.46
N TYR A 131 11.86 25.70 14.22
CA TYR A 131 12.85 26.68 13.76
C TYR A 131 12.77 28.00 14.53
N ASN A 132 11.57 28.47 14.87
CA ASN A 132 11.34 29.69 15.59
C ASN A 132 11.59 29.58 17.10
N THR A 133 11.24 28.48 17.73
CA THR A 133 11.20 28.32 19.19
C THR A 133 12.41 27.58 19.79
N ARG A 134 13.12 26.76 18.99
CA ARG A 134 14.24 25.93 19.46
C ARG A 134 15.56 26.36 18.83
N LYS A 135 16.46 26.87 19.64
CA LYS A 135 17.84 27.22 19.23
C LYS A 135 18.62 25.95 18.87
N ASN A 136 19.46 26.04 17.81
CA ASN A 136 20.25 24.92 17.28
C ASN A 136 19.41 23.72 16.80
N SER A 137 18.12 23.89 16.56
CA SER A 137 17.29 22.81 16.00
C SER A 137 17.64 22.55 14.53
N TYR A 138 17.54 21.29 14.12
CA TYR A 138 17.68 20.89 12.74
C TYR A 138 16.46 20.07 12.31
N THR A 139 15.78 20.51 11.26
CA THR A 139 14.60 19.85 10.70
C THR A 139 14.89 19.38 9.28
N LEU A 140 14.60 18.09 9.01
CA LEU A 140 14.67 17.49 7.70
C LEU A 140 13.27 17.35 7.11
N LEU A 141 13.09 17.85 5.88
CA LEU A 141 11.88 17.65 5.08
C LEU A 141 12.22 16.65 3.97
N CYS A 142 11.65 15.45 4.07
CA CYS A 142 11.98 14.31 3.23
C CYS A 142 10.81 13.99 2.29
N ALA A 143 11.08 13.78 1.00
CA ALA A 143 10.09 13.28 0.05
C ALA A 143 10.75 12.39 -0.99
N HIS A 144 9.96 11.53 -1.64
CA HIS A 144 10.46 10.76 -2.77
C HIS A 144 10.92 11.67 -3.91
N ASP A 145 10.07 12.62 -4.34
CA ASP A 145 10.33 13.51 -5.46
C ASP A 145 10.40 14.97 -5.02
N LYS A 146 11.31 15.73 -5.63
CA LYS A 146 11.52 17.18 -5.44
C LYS A 146 10.23 18.00 -5.54
N LYS A 147 9.26 17.61 -6.38
CA LYS A 147 7.99 18.32 -6.58
C LYS A 147 7.17 18.48 -5.30
N TYR A 148 7.32 17.57 -4.33
CA TYR A 148 6.66 17.65 -3.03
C TYR A 148 7.35 18.60 -2.06
N LEU A 149 8.63 18.93 -2.31
CA LEU A 149 9.44 19.81 -1.47
C LEU A 149 9.43 21.27 -1.96
N TYR A 150 9.78 21.50 -3.21
CA TYR A 150 9.85 22.84 -3.83
C TYR A 150 9.76 22.72 -5.36
N PRO A 151 9.36 23.78 -6.12
CA PRO A 151 9.08 25.16 -5.69
C PRO A 151 7.67 25.39 -5.11
N LYS A 152 6.78 24.40 -5.05
CA LYS A 152 5.39 24.55 -4.57
C LYS A 152 5.05 23.58 -3.43
N GLY A 153 6.03 22.88 -2.88
CA GLY A 153 5.87 21.89 -1.83
C GLY A 153 6.09 22.45 -0.42
N ILE A 154 6.28 21.53 0.53
CA ILE A 154 6.34 21.84 1.96
C ILE A 154 7.45 22.82 2.33
N MET A 155 8.65 22.76 1.70
CA MET A 155 9.75 23.68 1.97
C MET A 155 9.41 25.13 1.58
N THR A 156 8.62 25.32 0.53
CA THR A 156 8.12 26.65 0.15
C THR A 156 7.18 27.19 1.21
N MET A 157 6.27 26.37 1.74
CA MET A 157 5.34 26.77 2.81
C MET A 157 6.11 27.17 4.08
N VAL A 158 7.14 26.39 4.47
CA VAL A 158 8.03 26.73 5.59
C VAL A 158 8.72 28.09 5.36
N THR A 159 9.22 28.32 4.14
CA THR A 159 9.89 29.58 3.78
C THR A 159 8.92 30.76 3.85
N ASP A 160 7.68 30.58 3.38
CA ASP A 160 6.65 31.62 3.45
C ASP A 160 6.32 31.98 4.92
N TYR A 161 6.21 30.99 5.80
CA TYR A 161 6.00 31.23 7.24
C TYR A 161 7.21 31.95 7.88
N MET A 162 8.43 31.51 7.58
CA MET A 162 9.64 32.19 8.08
C MET A 162 9.72 33.66 7.62
N ASN A 163 9.33 33.96 6.38
CA ASN A 163 9.31 35.30 5.84
C ASN A 163 8.26 36.16 6.56
N PHE A 164 7.03 35.60 6.70
CA PHE A 164 5.94 36.23 7.45
C PHE A 164 6.36 36.57 8.88
N LEU A 165 7.01 35.63 9.59
CA LEU A 165 7.51 35.86 10.96
C LEU A 165 8.55 36.97 11.01
N ASN A 166 9.48 36.99 10.07
CA ASN A 166 10.52 38.03 10.03
C ASN A 166 9.95 39.42 9.75
N GLU A 167 8.87 39.52 8.97
CA GLU A 167 8.25 40.80 8.57
C GLU A 167 7.31 41.35 9.65
N HIS A 168 6.54 40.46 10.31
CA HIS A 168 5.40 40.88 11.12
C HIS A 168 5.51 40.60 12.61
N THR A 169 6.61 39.98 13.07
CA THR A 169 6.77 39.61 14.51
C THR A 169 8.06 40.12 15.11
N GLY A 170 8.15 40.07 16.44
CA GLY A 170 9.39 40.34 17.18
C GLY A 170 10.47 39.25 17.08
N TRP A 171 10.22 38.19 16.31
CA TRP A 171 11.09 37.01 16.23
C TRP A 171 11.96 36.98 14.98
N GLN A 172 12.53 38.12 14.60
CA GLN A 172 13.37 38.22 13.40
C GLN A 172 14.62 37.36 13.49
N LYS A 173 14.89 36.59 12.42
CA LYS A 173 16.07 35.73 12.31
C LYS A 173 16.85 36.04 11.02
N ARG A 174 18.15 36.34 11.18
CA ARG A 174 19.03 36.57 10.05
C ARG A 174 19.42 35.27 9.39
N ARG A 175 19.32 35.19 8.05
CA ARG A 175 19.67 34.03 7.21
C ARG A 175 20.76 34.36 6.21
N GLN A 176 21.88 34.91 6.69
CA GLN A 176 22.97 35.37 5.83
C GLN A 176 23.99 34.30 5.47
N GLY A 177 24.07 33.21 6.26
CA GLY A 177 24.98 32.11 6.02
C GLY A 177 24.45 31.08 4.99
N VAL A 178 23.23 30.59 5.20
CA VAL A 178 22.59 29.61 4.33
C VAL A 178 21.13 29.98 4.10
N ASP A 179 20.85 30.44 2.87
CA ASP A 179 19.49 30.79 2.42
C ASP A 179 19.26 30.28 0.98
N LYS A 180 19.26 28.94 0.80
CA LYS A 180 19.03 28.26 -0.48
C LYS A 180 17.57 27.84 -0.61
N ILE A 181 17.11 27.53 -1.81
CA ILE A 181 15.73 27.07 -2.05
C ILE A 181 15.36 25.84 -1.22
N ASN A 182 16.32 24.97 -0.99
CA ASN A 182 16.16 23.71 -0.24
C ASN A 182 16.77 23.72 1.15
N HIS A 183 17.41 24.82 1.59
CA HIS A 183 18.15 24.85 2.85
C HIS A 183 18.15 26.25 3.47
N LYS A 184 17.65 26.39 4.68
CA LYS A 184 17.55 27.63 5.44
C LYS A 184 18.18 27.48 6.81
N ARG A 185 19.08 28.42 7.21
CA ARG A 185 19.69 28.44 8.53
C ARG A 185 19.66 29.81 9.12
N ALA A 186 19.24 29.93 10.36
CA ALA A 186 19.15 31.18 11.12
C ALA A 186 20.54 31.63 11.64
N SER A 187 21.44 32.00 10.76
CA SER A 187 22.80 32.38 11.13
C SER A 187 23.33 33.53 10.27
N TYR A 188 24.38 34.17 10.79
CA TYR A 188 25.15 35.20 10.11
C TYR A 188 26.62 35.10 10.55
N LEU A 189 27.53 35.64 9.75
CA LEU A 189 28.95 35.74 10.08
C LEU A 189 29.25 37.07 10.75
N GLU A 190 29.89 37.04 11.92
CA GLU A 190 30.49 38.16 12.60
C GLU A 190 32.01 38.04 12.47
N TYR A 191 32.66 39.12 11.98
CA TYR A 191 34.12 39.12 11.82
C TYR A 191 34.78 39.61 13.08
N ILE A 192 35.43 38.74 13.81
CA ILE A 192 36.23 39.05 15.00
C ILE A 192 37.69 38.78 14.64
N ASN A 193 38.54 39.83 14.70
CA ASN A 193 39.96 39.73 14.31
C ASN A 193 40.20 39.15 12.93
N LYS A 194 39.38 39.51 11.93
CA LYS A 194 39.39 39.01 10.55
C LYS A 194 38.96 37.53 10.41
N GLN A 195 38.61 36.85 11.47
CA GLN A 195 38.03 35.50 11.41
C GLN A 195 36.48 35.60 11.43
N GLY A 196 35.82 34.94 10.48
CA GLY A 196 34.37 34.83 10.44
C GLY A 196 33.90 33.83 11.49
N VAL A 197 33.14 34.30 12.48
CA VAL A 197 32.51 33.43 13.52
C VAL A 197 31.02 33.37 13.24
N GLU A 198 30.47 32.14 13.11
CA GLU A 198 29.04 31.99 12.92
C GLU A 198 28.26 32.32 14.18
N LYS A 199 27.36 33.27 14.08
CA LYS A 199 26.44 33.75 15.13
C LYS A 199 24.99 33.54 14.73
N GLY A 200 24.06 33.75 15.63
CA GLY A 200 22.63 33.71 15.42
C GLY A 200 21.93 32.57 16.17
N TYR A 201 20.70 32.32 15.82
CA TYR A 201 19.85 31.32 16.48
C TYR A 201 20.25 29.88 16.13
N LYS A 202 20.83 29.70 14.94
CA LYS A 202 21.36 28.44 14.37
C LYS A 202 20.34 27.34 14.20
N SER A 203 19.05 27.66 14.22
CA SER A 203 18.01 26.72 13.79
C SER A 203 18.04 26.56 12.28
N GLU A 204 17.70 25.37 11.79
CA GLU A 204 17.95 24.97 10.41
C GLU A 204 16.82 24.09 9.86
N VAL A 205 16.49 24.26 8.59
CA VAL A 205 15.55 23.40 7.85
C VAL A 205 16.14 23.07 6.50
N GLU A 206 16.22 21.79 6.19
CA GLU A 206 16.75 21.27 4.92
C GLU A 206 15.76 20.31 4.27
N ALA A 207 15.60 20.41 2.95
CA ALA A 207 14.75 19.54 2.14
C ALA A 207 15.60 18.55 1.35
N ILE A 208 15.28 17.25 1.43
CA ILE A 208 16.04 16.14 0.86
C ILE A 208 15.12 15.21 0.07
N THR A 209 15.57 14.72 -1.09
CA THR A 209 14.88 13.72 -1.91
C THR A 209 15.48 12.34 -1.74
N PHE A 210 14.64 11.31 -1.78
CA PHE A 210 15.01 9.91 -1.61
C PHE A 210 14.86 9.07 -2.89
N LYS A 211 14.51 9.70 -4.01
CA LYS A 211 14.20 9.01 -5.27
C LYS A 211 15.25 7.98 -5.69
N ASP A 212 16.51 8.38 -5.63
CA ASP A 212 17.64 7.57 -6.12
C ASP A 212 18.54 7.05 -4.99
N ASN A 213 18.26 7.44 -3.73
CA ASN A 213 19.11 7.08 -2.59
C ASN A 213 18.30 7.00 -1.28
N PRO A 214 17.96 5.78 -0.82
CA PRO A 214 17.30 5.58 0.49
C PRO A 214 18.12 6.07 1.69
N ASP A 215 19.43 6.20 1.54
CA ASP A 215 20.36 6.64 2.59
C ASP A 215 20.62 8.16 2.60
N ALA A 216 19.85 8.96 1.87
CA ALA A 216 20.09 10.40 1.67
C ALA A 216 20.18 11.23 2.97
N ALA A 217 19.55 10.79 4.06
CA ALA A 217 19.59 11.47 5.36
C ALA A 217 20.69 10.94 6.30
N ARG A 218 21.40 9.87 5.93
CA ARG A 218 22.40 9.22 6.80
C ARG A 218 23.50 10.20 7.26
N GLY A 219 23.83 10.15 8.55
CA GLY A 219 24.87 11.00 9.16
C GLY A 219 24.43 12.42 9.50
N LYS A 220 23.12 12.71 9.49
CA LYS A 220 22.55 13.98 9.96
C LYS A 220 22.02 13.78 11.39
N ASP A 221 21.97 14.89 12.18
CA ASP A 221 21.46 14.90 13.56
C ASP A 221 20.28 15.87 13.62
N ALA A 222 19.05 15.33 13.66
CA ALA A 222 17.84 16.10 13.47
C ALA A 222 16.94 16.12 14.72
N SER A 223 16.38 17.27 15.04
CA SER A 223 15.31 17.41 16.05
C SER A 223 13.95 17.00 15.55
N LEU A 224 13.75 17.05 14.22
CA LEU A 224 12.51 16.68 13.54
C LEU A 224 12.82 16.19 12.13
N VAL A 225 12.19 15.09 11.73
CA VAL A 225 12.18 14.62 10.35
C VAL A 225 10.74 14.47 9.89
N ILE A 226 10.41 15.01 8.74
CA ILE A 226 9.07 14.94 8.15
C ILE A 226 9.16 14.23 6.80
N PHE A 227 8.46 13.09 6.65
CA PHE A 227 8.28 12.38 5.39
C PHE A 227 6.96 12.81 4.74
N GLU A 228 7.05 13.54 3.64
CA GLU A 228 5.92 14.06 2.84
C GLU A 228 5.48 13.05 1.79
N GLU A 229 4.18 12.76 1.72
CA GLU A 229 3.53 11.82 0.77
C GLU A 229 4.19 10.44 0.76
N CYS A 230 4.12 9.75 1.90
CA CYS A 230 4.73 8.43 2.12
C CYS A 230 4.30 7.36 1.12
N GLY A 231 3.06 7.40 0.62
CA GLY A 231 2.59 6.51 -0.43
C GLY A 231 3.32 6.66 -1.78
N ALA A 232 4.12 7.73 -1.94
CA ALA A 232 4.89 8.00 -3.16
C ALA A 232 6.33 7.43 -3.13
N PHE A 233 6.80 6.90 -2.01
CA PHE A 233 8.17 6.35 -1.90
C PHE A 233 8.24 4.95 -2.48
N ASP A 234 9.25 4.66 -3.31
CA ASP A 234 9.48 3.30 -3.82
C ASP A 234 9.96 2.34 -2.72
N ASN A 235 10.72 2.85 -1.74
CA ASN A 235 11.32 2.10 -0.63
C ASN A 235 11.18 2.87 0.70
N LEU A 236 9.94 3.13 1.13
CA LEU A 236 9.67 3.93 2.34
C LEU A 236 10.31 3.31 3.60
N LYS A 237 10.18 2.01 3.77
CA LYS A 237 10.71 1.29 4.92
C LYS A 237 12.24 1.40 5.00
N ALA A 238 12.95 1.20 3.89
CA ALA A 238 14.40 1.35 3.84
C ALA A 238 14.82 2.79 4.15
N SER A 239 14.15 3.78 3.55
CA SER A 239 14.40 5.21 3.79
C SER A 239 14.15 5.59 5.26
N TYR A 240 13.08 5.09 5.86
CA TYR A 240 12.77 5.30 7.28
C TYR A 240 13.85 4.71 8.19
N LEU A 241 14.21 3.44 7.99
CA LEU A 241 15.22 2.75 8.81
C LEU A 241 16.61 3.40 8.69
N ALA A 242 16.98 3.88 7.51
CA ALA A 242 18.23 4.62 7.28
C ALA A 242 18.24 6.01 7.92
N THR A 243 17.06 6.64 8.09
CA THR A 243 16.90 7.98 8.67
C THR A 243 16.72 7.95 10.19
N ARG A 244 16.23 6.85 10.75
CA ARG A 244 15.96 6.71 12.18
C ARG A 244 17.13 7.10 13.08
N PRO A 245 18.40 6.70 12.80
CA PRO A 245 19.56 7.14 13.61
C PRO A 245 19.78 8.66 13.63
N CYS A 246 19.15 9.44 12.73
CA CYS A 246 19.26 10.89 12.75
C CYS A 246 18.52 11.55 13.93
N VAL A 247 17.65 10.82 14.62
CA VAL A 247 16.83 11.29 15.74
C VAL A 247 17.07 10.48 17.02
N GLU A 248 18.13 9.67 17.03
CA GLU A 248 18.49 8.80 18.15
C GLU A 248 20.00 8.94 18.48
N ASP A 249 20.33 8.93 19.75
CA ASP A 249 21.71 8.88 20.23
C ASP A 249 21.84 7.82 21.32
N GLY A 250 22.60 6.76 21.07
CA GLY A 250 22.86 5.68 22.02
C GLY A 250 21.58 5.00 22.58
N GLY A 251 20.51 4.95 21.80
CA GLY A 251 19.19 4.42 22.21
C GLY A 251 18.27 5.43 22.89
N VAL A 252 18.69 6.70 23.00
CA VAL A 252 17.87 7.80 23.49
C VAL A 252 17.27 8.53 22.31
N ILE A 253 15.96 8.72 22.31
CA ILE A 253 15.26 9.49 21.28
C ILE A 253 15.54 10.97 21.50
N THR A 254 16.21 11.61 20.56
CA THR A 254 16.59 13.03 20.59
C THR A 254 15.69 13.93 19.74
N GLY A 255 14.96 13.30 18.79
CA GLY A 255 14.04 13.98 17.89
C GLY A 255 12.83 13.13 17.53
N GLN A 256 11.98 13.63 16.66
CA GLN A 256 10.76 12.95 16.22
C GLN A 256 10.72 12.78 14.71
N ILE A 257 10.24 11.62 14.23
CA ILE A 257 9.90 11.40 12.83
C ILE A 257 8.39 11.45 12.67
N VAL A 258 7.93 12.19 11.66
CA VAL A 258 6.53 12.25 11.24
C VAL A 258 6.42 11.78 9.80
N LEU A 259 5.70 10.69 9.59
CA LEU A 259 5.42 10.15 8.27
C LEU A 259 3.96 10.44 7.94
N PHE A 260 3.67 11.02 6.79
CA PHE A 260 2.28 11.21 6.39
C PHE A 260 2.10 11.12 4.87
N GLY A 261 0.92 10.65 4.47
CA GLY A 261 0.59 10.53 3.06
C GLY A 261 -0.84 10.09 2.82
N THR A 262 -1.23 10.13 1.53
CA THR A 262 -2.37 9.39 1.01
C THR A 262 -1.91 7.97 0.68
N GLY A 263 -2.80 6.98 0.83
CA GLY A 263 -2.49 5.60 0.45
C GLY A 263 -2.37 5.39 -1.07
N GLY A 264 -2.84 6.34 -1.85
CA GLY A 264 -3.12 6.37 -3.30
C GLY A 264 -2.13 5.72 -4.27
N ASP A 265 -2.30 5.77 -5.41
CA ASP A 265 -1.92 5.52 -6.82
C ASP A 265 -0.47 5.06 -7.15
N MET A 266 0.39 4.60 -6.21
CA MET A 266 1.80 4.40 -6.48
C MET A 266 2.28 2.95 -6.26
N ASP A 267 3.10 2.49 -7.22
CA ASP A 267 3.74 1.17 -7.23
C ASP A 267 4.76 1.07 -6.07
N GLY A 268 4.70 0.10 -5.23
CA GLY A 268 5.70 -0.21 -4.20
C GLY A 268 5.58 0.56 -2.88
N GLY A 269 5.58 1.89 -2.88
CA GLY A 269 5.57 2.72 -1.67
C GLY A 269 4.31 2.58 -0.81
N THR A 270 3.18 2.32 -1.42
CA THR A 270 1.91 2.07 -0.71
C THR A 270 1.98 0.83 0.18
N ILE A 271 2.72 -0.21 -0.23
CA ILE A 271 2.86 -1.46 0.52
C ILE A 271 3.66 -1.26 1.81
N ASP A 272 4.80 -0.56 1.71
CA ASP A 272 5.61 -0.24 2.88
C ASP A 272 4.84 0.65 3.84
N PHE A 273 4.12 1.65 3.31
CA PHE A 273 3.30 2.57 4.09
C PHE A 273 2.17 1.84 4.80
N GLU A 274 1.43 0.97 4.11
CA GLU A 274 0.39 0.11 4.69
C GLU A 274 0.97 -0.81 5.78
N SER A 275 2.08 -1.49 5.48
CA SER A 275 2.74 -2.40 6.43
C SER A 275 3.17 -1.69 7.70
N MET A 276 3.77 -0.49 7.59
CA MET A 276 4.18 0.32 8.74
C MET A 276 2.98 0.90 9.49
N PHE A 277 1.92 1.27 8.78
CA PHE A 277 0.70 1.84 9.37
C PHE A 277 -0.06 0.82 10.24
N TYR A 278 -0.18 -0.45 9.78
CA TYR A 278 -0.87 -1.51 10.52
C TYR A 278 0.02 -2.28 11.52
N ASN A 279 1.33 -2.00 11.54
CA ASN A 279 2.26 -2.59 12.51
C ASN A 279 3.14 -1.49 13.16
N PRO A 280 2.55 -0.46 13.76
CA PRO A 280 3.30 0.71 14.22
C PRO A 280 4.38 0.36 15.26
N GLU A 281 4.11 -0.56 16.16
CA GLU A 281 5.03 -0.95 17.23
C GLU A 281 6.34 -1.56 16.72
N ALA A 282 6.28 -2.30 15.60
CA ALA A 282 7.46 -2.90 14.98
C ALA A 282 8.47 -1.87 14.44
N TYR A 283 8.04 -0.60 14.31
CA TYR A 283 8.83 0.50 13.78
C TYR A 283 8.99 1.67 14.77
N ASP A 284 8.71 1.48 16.05
CA ASP A 284 8.68 2.53 17.10
C ASP A 284 7.78 3.71 16.76
N LEU A 285 6.73 3.45 16.00
CA LEU A 285 5.66 4.39 15.71
C LEU A 285 4.60 4.32 16.84
N TYR A 286 3.94 5.43 17.12
CA TYR A 286 2.91 5.48 18.14
C TYR A 286 1.67 4.71 17.70
N PRO A 287 1.22 3.69 18.48
CA PRO A 287 0.04 2.90 18.16
C PRO A 287 -1.24 3.61 18.60
N PHE A 288 -2.23 3.62 17.73
CA PHE A 288 -3.59 4.03 18.04
C PHE A 288 -4.53 2.82 17.93
N ASP A 289 -5.55 2.78 18.77
CA ASP A 289 -6.61 1.78 18.61
C ASP A 289 -7.26 1.93 17.23
N ASN A 290 -7.37 0.84 16.49
CA ASN A 290 -8.05 0.86 15.19
C ASN A 290 -9.58 0.88 15.38
N ILE A 291 -10.12 2.07 15.54
CA ILE A 291 -11.55 2.33 15.74
C ILE A 291 -12.30 2.50 14.41
N TRP A 292 -11.60 2.49 13.29
CA TRP A 292 -12.17 2.83 11.96
C TRP A 292 -12.51 1.59 11.13
N ASP A 293 -11.65 0.57 11.11
CA ASP A 293 -11.85 -0.63 10.30
C ASP A 293 -12.82 -1.59 11.01
N GLU A 294 -13.82 -2.08 10.27
CA GLU A 294 -14.77 -3.05 10.78
C GLU A 294 -14.07 -4.38 11.14
N GLY A 295 -14.35 -4.89 12.32
CA GLY A 295 -13.78 -6.15 12.81
C GLY A 295 -12.32 -6.04 13.31
N ALA A 296 -11.73 -4.85 13.37
CA ALA A 296 -10.37 -4.63 13.84
C ALA A 296 -10.29 -4.31 15.36
N GLN A 297 -11.36 -4.55 16.12
CA GLN A 297 -11.39 -4.31 17.56
C GLN A 297 -10.24 -5.01 18.27
N GLY A 298 -9.45 -4.24 19.03
CA GLY A 298 -8.25 -4.74 19.72
C GLY A 298 -6.99 -4.82 18.85
N SER A 299 -7.00 -4.30 17.62
CA SER A 299 -5.80 -4.12 16.81
C SER A 299 -5.33 -2.66 16.83
N ASN A 300 -4.01 -2.46 16.67
CA ASN A 300 -3.40 -1.15 16.60
C ASN A 300 -3.09 -0.76 15.16
N CYS A 301 -3.11 0.56 14.89
CA CYS A 301 -2.69 1.13 13.61
C CYS A 301 -2.05 2.52 13.84
N GLY A 302 -1.54 3.15 12.79
CA GLY A 302 -1.14 4.55 12.80
C GLY A 302 -2.32 5.51 12.93
N PHE A 303 -2.05 6.82 13.02
CA PHE A 303 -3.10 7.83 13.06
C PHE A 303 -3.81 7.94 11.71
N PHE A 304 -5.13 7.79 11.72
CA PHE A 304 -5.93 7.91 10.50
C PHE A 304 -6.75 9.20 10.48
N PHE A 305 -6.76 9.88 9.32
CA PHE A 305 -7.50 11.10 9.11
C PHE A 305 -8.53 10.94 7.98
N PRO A 306 -9.80 10.66 8.29
CA PRO A 306 -10.81 10.33 7.29
C PRO A 306 -11.26 11.53 6.45
N SER A 307 -11.92 11.25 5.33
CA SER A 307 -12.39 12.27 4.39
C SER A 307 -13.53 13.13 4.95
N TYR A 308 -14.37 12.59 5.82
CA TYR A 308 -15.49 13.29 6.42
C TYR A 308 -15.10 14.26 7.54
N GLN A 309 -13.90 14.13 8.11
CA GLN A 309 -13.37 15.06 9.12
C GLN A 309 -12.78 16.30 8.44
N ASN A 310 -12.95 17.48 9.02
CA ASN A 310 -12.52 18.76 8.45
C ASN A 310 -13.00 18.96 6.99
N LYS A 311 -14.25 18.62 6.70
CA LYS A 311 -14.79 18.76 5.34
C LYS A 311 -15.40 20.16 5.16
N ILE A 312 -14.88 20.92 4.20
CA ILE A 312 -15.35 22.27 3.87
C ILE A 312 -16.85 22.23 3.56
N GLY A 313 -17.63 23.11 4.19
CA GLY A 313 -19.07 23.15 4.10
C GLY A 313 -19.81 22.23 5.09
N TYR A 314 -19.07 21.42 5.85
CA TYR A 314 -19.60 20.52 6.89
C TYR A 314 -18.87 20.70 8.21
N MET A 315 -18.64 21.95 8.58
CA MET A 315 -18.08 22.37 9.87
C MET A 315 -19.09 23.33 10.53
N ASP A 316 -19.23 23.26 11.85
CA ASP A 316 -19.96 24.29 12.57
C ASP A 316 -19.09 25.57 12.76
N LYS A 317 -19.68 26.60 13.35
CA LYS A 317 -18.99 27.88 13.61
C LYS A 317 -17.84 27.78 14.63
N GLU A 318 -17.83 26.71 15.43
CA GLU A 318 -16.79 26.42 16.42
C GLU A 318 -15.71 25.49 15.87
N GLY A 319 -15.83 25.03 14.62
CA GLY A 319 -14.87 24.16 13.97
C GLY A 319 -15.01 22.68 14.34
N ASN A 320 -16.21 22.26 14.78
CA ASN A 320 -16.52 20.84 14.92
C ASN A 320 -17.01 20.26 13.60
N SER A 321 -16.53 19.08 13.24
CA SER A 321 -16.92 18.37 12.02
C SER A 321 -18.35 17.81 12.11
N LEU A 322 -19.19 18.13 11.13
CA LEU A 322 -20.54 17.59 10.96
C LEU A 322 -20.45 16.24 10.22
N THR A 323 -19.88 15.24 10.88
CA THR A 323 -19.41 13.98 10.26
C THR A 323 -20.52 13.19 9.57
N GLN A 324 -21.74 13.15 10.15
CA GLN A 324 -22.87 12.43 9.55
C GLN A 324 -23.32 13.07 8.23
N GLN A 325 -23.43 14.40 8.19
CA GLN A 325 -23.81 15.12 6.97
C GLN A 325 -22.72 15.01 5.89
N ALA A 326 -21.46 15.08 6.30
CA ALA A 326 -20.31 14.89 5.41
C ALA A 326 -20.31 13.50 4.78
N LYS A 327 -20.59 12.43 5.55
CA LYS A 327 -20.72 11.07 5.05
C LYS A 327 -21.89 10.91 4.10
N GLN A 328 -23.05 11.45 4.41
CA GLN A 328 -24.24 11.39 3.53
C GLN A 328 -23.96 11.98 2.14
N GLU A 329 -23.24 13.10 2.08
CA GLU A 329 -22.84 13.67 0.79
C GLU A 329 -21.84 12.78 0.03
N GLU A 330 -20.88 12.21 0.73
CA GLU A 330 -19.90 11.31 0.12
C GLU A 330 -20.54 10.01 -0.35
N ASP A 331 -21.52 9.47 0.37
CA ASP A 331 -22.33 8.32 -0.06
C ASP A 331 -23.07 8.60 -1.36
N ALA A 332 -23.77 9.72 -1.43
CA ALA A 332 -24.45 10.14 -2.65
C ALA A 332 -23.48 10.22 -3.85
N LYS A 333 -22.25 10.70 -3.60
CA LYS A 333 -21.21 10.75 -4.63
C LYS A 333 -20.68 9.36 -5.00
N ARG A 334 -20.46 8.48 -4.02
CA ARG A 334 -20.06 7.08 -4.26
C ARG A 334 -21.14 6.33 -5.04
N ASP A 335 -22.42 6.51 -4.70
CA ASP A 335 -23.56 5.92 -5.40
C ASP A 335 -23.70 6.44 -6.84
N GLN A 336 -23.49 7.74 -7.04
CA GLN A 336 -23.46 8.32 -8.38
C GLN A 336 -22.36 7.67 -9.23
N LEU A 337 -21.13 7.60 -8.71
CA LEU A 337 -20.01 6.99 -9.41
C LEU A 337 -20.25 5.50 -9.71
N LYS A 338 -20.88 4.77 -8.79
CA LYS A 338 -21.24 3.37 -8.96
C LYS A 338 -22.25 3.15 -10.09
N LYS A 339 -23.17 4.10 -10.29
CA LYS A 339 -24.20 4.04 -11.36
C LYS A 339 -23.67 4.52 -12.72
N GLU A 340 -22.86 5.57 -12.73
CA GLU A 340 -22.45 6.27 -13.96
C GLU A 340 -21.09 5.81 -14.51
N ALA A 341 -20.22 5.26 -13.67
CA ALA A 341 -18.89 4.85 -14.10
C ALA A 341 -18.94 3.59 -14.98
N LYS A 342 -18.40 3.71 -16.17
CA LYS A 342 -18.22 2.58 -17.09
C LYS A 342 -17.16 1.59 -16.61
N ASP A 343 -16.31 2.00 -15.67
CA ASP A 343 -15.21 1.24 -15.10
C ASP A 343 -15.23 1.32 -13.57
N ALA A 344 -15.19 0.17 -12.90
CA ALA A 344 -15.14 0.06 -11.45
C ALA A 344 -13.94 0.80 -10.83
N SER A 345 -12.84 0.96 -11.58
CA SER A 345 -11.64 1.67 -11.13
C SER A 345 -11.88 3.14 -10.78
N THR A 346 -12.89 3.79 -11.36
CA THR A 346 -13.25 5.18 -11.07
C THR A 346 -13.80 5.33 -9.64
N LEU A 347 -14.62 4.39 -9.19
CA LEU A 347 -15.15 4.37 -7.83
C LEU A 347 -14.03 4.06 -6.82
N ASP A 348 -13.24 3.02 -7.10
CA ASP A 348 -12.11 2.63 -6.23
C ASP A 348 -11.12 3.80 -6.06
N ARG A 349 -10.84 4.52 -7.14
CA ARG A 349 -10.01 5.72 -7.12
C ARG A 349 -10.59 6.82 -6.23
N TYR A 350 -11.88 7.06 -6.31
CA TYR A 350 -12.54 8.04 -5.45
C TYR A 350 -12.46 7.62 -3.98
N ILE A 351 -12.74 6.35 -3.67
CA ILE A 351 -12.69 5.80 -2.32
C ILE A 351 -11.28 5.92 -1.72
N THR A 352 -10.23 5.58 -2.48
CA THR A 352 -8.84 5.69 -2.03
C THR A 352 -8.41 7.14 -1.76
N GLU A 353 -8.86 8.08 -2.58
CA GLU A 353 -8.56 9.50 -2.40
C GLU A 353 -9.35 10.12 -1.22
N TYR A 354 -10.58 9.62 -0.96
CA TYR A 354 -11.50 10.08 0.07
C TYR A 354 -11.96 8.93 0.98
N PRO A 355 -11.01 8.28 1.69
CA PRO A 355 -11.32 7.12 2.50
C PRO A 355 -12.05 7.49 3.80
N TRP A 356 -12.94 6.59 4.24
CA TRP A 356 -13.60 6.67 5.54
C TRP A 356 -12.90 5.85 6.61
N MET A 357 -12.14 4.85 6.18
CA MET A 357 -11.41 3.94 7.04
C MET A 357 -10.03 3.62 6.43
N PRO A 358 -9.06 3.20 7.23
CA PRO A 358 -7.70 2.93 6.75
C PRO A 358 -7.64 1.96 5.59
N LYS A 359 -8.41 0.85 5.62
CA LYS A 359 -8.43 -0.13 4.52
C LYS A 359 -8.81 0.49 3.17
N GLU A 360 -9.66 1.51 3.15
CA GLU A 360 -10.00 2.23 1.93
C GLU A 360 -8.85 3.09 1.41
N ALA A 361 -8.05 3.68 2.31
CA ALA A 361 -6.89 4.48 1.95
C ALA A 361 -5.80 3.65 1.24
N PHE A 362 -5.68 2.38 1.60
CA PHE A 362 -4.70 1.46 1.04
C PHE A 362 -5.27 0.53 -0.04
N LEU A 363 -6.51 0.75 -0.49
CA LEU A 363 -7.04 0.06 -1.66
C LEU A 363 -6.14 0.36 -2.85
N GLN A 364 -5.47 -0.66 -3.35
CA GLN A 364 -4.60 -0.51 -4.51
C GLN A 364 -5.43 -0.23 -5.75
N GLN A 365 -5.30 0.99 -6.23
CA GLN A 365 -5.82 1.35 -7.56
C GLN A 365 -4.85 0.85 -8.59
N ARG A 366 -5.22 -0.14 -9.34
CA ARG A 366 -4.63 -0.27 -10.65
C ARG A 366 -5.34 -1.28 -11.46
N GLY A 367 -5.31 -1.09 -12.73
CA GLY A 367 -5.48 -2.03 -13.80
C GLY A 367 -5.54 -3.51 -13.41
N ASN A 368 -5.59 -3.80 -12.11
CA ASN A 368 -5.87 -5.06 -11.51
C ASN A 368 -7.33 -5.38 -11.76
N MET A 369 -7.56 -6.24 -12.75
CA MET A 369 -8.88 -6.75 -13.06
C MET A 369 -9.46 -7.63 -11.96
N PHE A 370 -8.67 -8.03 -10.96
CA PHE A 370 -9.05 -8.98 -9.93
C PHE A 370 -9.88 -8.31 -8.82
N PRO A 371 -10.71 -9.06 -8.07
CA PRO A 371 -11.59 -8.50 -7.03
C PRO A 371 -10.81 -8.14 -5.76
N GLY A 372 -10.05 -7.04 -5.80
CA GLY A 372 -9.08 -6.65 -4.76
C GLY A 372 -9.68 -6.57 -3.37
N ALA A 373 -10.83 -5.92 -3.19
CA ALA A 373 -11.48 -5.80 -1.88
C ALA A 373 -11.81 -7.18 -1.27
N THR A 374 -12.43 -8.07 -2.07
CA THR A 374 -12.79 -9.42 -1.60
C THR A 374 -11.55 -10.28 -1.30
N LEU A 375 -10.46 -10.11 -2.07
CA LEU A 375 -9.18 -10.77 -1.81
C LEU A 375 -8.55 -10.30 -0.51
N VAL A 376 -8.59 -9.00 -0.22
CA VAL A 376 -8.11 -8.42 1.05
C VAL A 376 -8.92 -8.95 2.23
N ASP A 377 -10.25 -8.96 2.12
CA ASP A 377 -11.13 -9.48 3.18
C ASP A 377 -10.86 -10.97 3.44
N TRP A 378 -10.70 -11.78 2.39
CA TRP A 378 -10.37 -13.20 2.52
C TRP A 378 -8.99 -13.41 3.16
N ARG A 379 -7.97 -12.68 2.70
CA ARG A 379 -6.63 -12.70 3.30
C ARG A 379 -6.66 -12.41 4.80
N ASN A 380 -7.35 -11.35 5.19
CA ASN A 380 -7.47 -10.95 6.59
C ASN A 380 -8.21 -12.02 7.41
N GLN A 381 -9.24 -12.65 6.86
CA GLN A 381 -9.94 -13.76 7.50
C GLN A 381 -9.02 -14.97 7.70
N LEU A 382 -8.25 -15.36 6.68
CA LEU A 382 -7.27 -16.46 6.75
C LEU A 382 -6.20 -16.19 7.82
N MET A 383 -5.67 -14.97 7.88
CA MET A 383 -4.67 -14.57 8.86
C MET A 383 -5.23 -14.57 10.29
N ARG A 384 -6.42 -14.02 10.49
CA ARG A 384 -7.08 -13.96 11.79
C ARG A 384 -7.46 -15.35 12.34
N THR A 385 -7.98 -16.23 11.49
CA THR A 385 -8.42 -17.58 11.91
C THR A 385 -7.29 -18.59 11.94
N GLY A 386 -6.17 -18.32 11.31
CA GLY A 386 -5.09 -19.28 11.11
C GLY A 386 -5.45 -20.44 10.17
N LEU A 387 -6.58 -20.35 9.45
CA LEU A 387 -7.08 -21.39 8.57
C LEU A 387 -6.07 -21.80 7.48
N TYR A 388 -5.33 -20.84 6.94
CA TYR A 388 -4.30 -21.12 5.94
C TYR A 388 -3.23 -22.10 6.44
N LYS A 389 -2.86 -22.06 7.74
CA LYS A 389 -1.92 -23.01 8.36
C LYS A 389 -2.53 -24.39 8.55
N GLN A 390 -3.83 -24.47 8.78
CA GLN A 390 -4.54 -25.75 8.95
C GLN A 390 -4.74 -26.46 7.60
N MET A 391 -4.95 -25.69 6.53
CA MET A 391 -5.18 -26.21 5.19
C MET A 391 -3.90 -26.51 4.41
N ALA A 392 -2.75 -25.98 4.81
CA ALA A 392 -1.49 -26.06 4.10
C ALA A 392 -0.48 -26.95 4.84
N VAL A 393 -0.06 -28.03 4.22
CA VAL A 393 1.00 -28.90 4.73
C VAL A 393 2.23 -28.75 3.85
N ALA A 394 3.34 -28.22 4.41
CA ALA A 394 4.61 -28.12 3.71
C ALA A 394 5.44 -29.39 3.84
N GLY A 395 6.14 -29.77 2.78
CA GLY A 395 6.96 -30.97 2.76
C GLY A 395 7.73 -31.14 1.47
N VAL A 396 8.20 -32.38 1.27
CA VAL A 396 8.97 -32.80 0.10
C VAL A 396 8.32 -34.01 -0.57
N LEU A 397 8.54 -34.15 -1.87
CA LEU A 397 8.17 -35.34 -2.62
C LEU A 397 9.38 -36.25 -2.77
N VAL A 398 9.18 -37.55 -2.56
CA VAL A 398 10.24 -38.56 -2.66
C VAL A 398 9.78 -39.74 -3.50
N GLU A 399 10.70 -40.32 -4.24
CA GLU A 399 10.50 -41.59 -4.93
C GLU A 399 10.46 -42.73 -3.90
N ALA A 400 9.41 -43.54 -3.93
CA ALA A 400 9.23 -44.69 -3.10
C ALA A 400 8.92 -45.96 -3.97
N PRO A 401 9.06 -47.18 -3.46
CA PRO A 401 8.84 -48.38 -4.26
C PRO A 401 7.46 -48.46 -4.92
N GLU A 402 6.44 -47.85 -4.32
CA GLU A 402 5.07 -47.86 -4.80
C GLU A 402 4.66 -46.61 -5.58
N GLY A 403 5.62 -45.71 -5.86
CA GLY A 403 5.36 -44.45 -6.58
C GLY A 403 5.92 -43.22 -5.88
N ILE A 404 5.32 -42.04 -6.09
CA ILE A 404 5.75 -40.82 -5.46
C ILE A 404 4.98 -40.60 -4.15
N GLU A 405 5.71 -40.32 -3.08
CA GLU A 405 5.16 -40.09 -1.74
C GLU A 405 5.41 -38.67 -1.29
N PHE A 406 4.39 -38.02 -0.74
CA PHE A 406 4.54 -36.70 -0.07
C PHE A 406 4.86 -36.92 1.42
N ARG A 407 5.99 -36.36 1.86
CA ARG A 407 6.43 -36.39 3.26
C ARG A 407 6.39 -34.98 3.85
N PRO A 408 5.51 -34.72 4.84
CA PRO A 408 5.54 -33.49 5.61
C PRO A 408 6.91 -33.29 6.27
N ASP A 409 7.52 -32.12 6.08
CA ASP A 409 8.81 -31.77 6.69
C ASP A 409 8.76 -30.34 7.25
N PRO A 410 8.80 -30.16 8.56
CA PRO A 410 8.74 -28.83 9.18
C PRO A 410 10.01 -28.01 8.97
N ARG A 411 11.10 -28.61 8.45
CA ARG A 411 12.35 -27.91 8.16
C ARG A 411 12.28 -27.13 6.86
N VAL A 412 11.48 -27.58 5.88
CA VAL A 412 11.30 -26.87 4.62
C VAL A 412 10.20 -25.83 4.76
N ARG A 413 10.38 -24.67 4.18
CA ARG A 413 9.43 -23.56 4.29
C ARG A 413 9.02 -23.07 2.89
N PRO A 414 7.72 -22.83 2.66
CA PRO A 414 7.30 -22.15 1.45
C PRO A 414 7.86 -20.72 1.43
N ILE A 415 8.12 -20.20 0.24
CA ILE A 415 8.56 -18.82 0.06
C ILE A 415 7.34 -17.91 0.24
N GLU A 416 7.29 -17.16 1.33
CA GLU A 416 6.16 -16.27 1.65
C GLU A 416 6.36 -14.85 1.12
N LYS A 417 7.62 -14.41 0.95
CA LYS A 417 7.97 -13.04 0.56
C LYS A 417 8.94 -13.03 -0.62
N PHE A 418 8.76 -12.07 -1.50
CA PHE A 418 9.66 -11.82 -2.62
C PHE A 418 9.81 -10.29 -2.80
N PRO A 419 10.98 -9.74 -3.18
CA PRO A 419 12.25 -10.43 -3.49
C PRO A 419 12.92 -11.05 -2.26
N LEU A 420 13.70 -12.11 -2.51
CA LEU A 420 14.51 -12.80 -1.51
C LEU A 420 15.83 -12.05 -1.25
N ASN A 421 16.33 -12.09 0.00
CA ASN A 421 17.69 -11.70 0.29
C ASN A 421 18.67 -12.82 -0.16
N LYS A 422 19.95 -12.47 -0.37
CA LYS A 422 20.96 -13.46 -0.78
C LYS A 422 21.18 -14.59 0.23
N THR A 423 20.80 -14.39 1.47
CA THR A 423 20.95 -15.36 2.57
C THR A 423 19.70 -16.23 2.79
N ASP A 424 18.59 -15.92 2.10
CA ASP A 424 17.34 -16.67 2.26
C ASP A 424 17.41 -17.97 1.45
N ASP A 425 16.83 -19.04 1.99
CA ASP A 425 16.66 -20.29 1.26
C ASP A 425 15.65 -20.10 0.13
N SER A 426 16.10 -20.23 -1.09
CA SER A 426 15.30 -20.07 -2.30
C SER A 426 14.76 -21.39 -2.86
N THR A 427 15.09 -22.54 -2.27
CA THR A 427 14.66 -23.85 -2.75
C THR A 427 13.14 -24.00 -2.75
N GLY A 428 12.47 -23.43 -1.74
CA GLY A 428 11.02 -23.54 -1.56
C GLY A 428 10.58 -24.90 -1.02
N ALA A 429 9.29 -25.08 -0.87
CA ALA A 429 8.67 -26.32 -0.41
C ALA A 429 7.47 -26.69 -1.29
N VAL A 430 7.18 -27.95 -1.41
CA VAL A 430 5.88 -28.41 -1.90
C VAL A 430 4.85 -28.21 -0.80
N VAL A 431 3.76 -27.52 -1.12
CA VAL A 431 2.66 -27.31 -0.18
C VAL A 431 1.42 -28.04 -0.70
N VAL A 432 0.87 -28.92 0.10
CA VAL A 432 -0.34 -29.70 -0.21
C VAL A 432 -1.51 -29.13 0.58
N TYR A 433 -2.56 -28.68 -0.11
CA TYR A 433 -3.83 -28.20 0.46
C TYR A 433 -4.89 -29.32 0.46
N GLN A 434 -4.84 -30.19 -0.54
CA GLN A 434 -5.68 -31.38 -0.64
C GLN A 434 -4.88 -32.51 -1.30
N SER A 435 -4.80 -33.67 -0.65
CA SER A 435 -4.16 -34.90 -1.22
C SER A 435 -4.89 -35.38 -2.46
N PRO A 436 -4.23 -36.15 -3.35
CA PRO A 436 -4.87 -36.73 -4.52
C PRO A 436 -6.09 -37.59 -4.16
N ALA A 437 -7.13 -37.50 -4.98
CA ALA A 437 -8.32 -38.34 -4.84
C ALA A 437 -8.18 -39.59 -5.70
N TYR A 438 -8.47 -40.74 -5.12
CA TYR A 438 -8.36 -42.07 -5.77
C TYR A 438 -9.73 -42.61 -6.16
N ARG A 439 -9.77 -43.29 -7.30
CA ARG A 439 -10.88 -44.10 -7.74
C ARG A 439 -10.35 -45.50 -8.12
N GLN A 440 -10.83 -46.58 -7.44
CA GLN A 440 -10.32 -47.95 -7.67
C GLN A 440 -8.78 -48.01 -7.65
N GLU A 441 -8.18 -47.49 -6.58
CA GLU A 441 -6.72 -47.45 -6.33
C GLU A 441 -5.88 -46.62 -7.29
N ALA A 442 -6.48 -45.94 -8.26
CA ALA A 442 -5.77 -45.05 -9.19
C ALA A 442 -6.30 -43.61 -9.12
N ILE A 443 -5.43 -42.65 -9.40
CA ILE A 443 -5.82 -41.25 -9.60
C ILE A 443 -6.36 -41.13 -11.04
N PRO A 444 -7.61 -40.65 -11.23
CA PRO A 444 -8.20 -40.52 -12.56
C PRO A 444 -7.38 -39.61 -13.47
N ASP A 445 -7.27 -39.98 -14.73
CA ASP A 445 -6.65 -39.16 -15.76
C ASP A 445 -7.40 -37.83 -15.90
N ASP A 446 -6.67 -36.78 -16.16
CA ASP A 446 -7.18 -35.42 -16.37
C ASP A 446 -8.02 -34.83 -15.20
N LEU A 447 -8.05 -35.47 -14.02
CA LEU A 447 -8.65 -34.87 -12.82
C LEU A 447 -7.85 -33.67 -12.33
N TYR A 448 -6.53 -33.72 -12.50
CA TYR A 448 -5.59 -32.67 -12.13
C TYR A 448 -4.77 -32.21 -13.33
N PHE A 449 -4.38 -30.93 -13.31
CA PHE A 449 -3.35 -30.40 -14.20
C PHE A 449 -2.50 -29.37 -13.45
N ILE A 450 -1.26 -29.22 -13.87
CA ILE A 450 -0.33 -28.25 -13.29
C ILE A 450 -0.24 -27.06 -14.22
N VAL A 451 -0.24 -25.85 -13.63
CA VAL A 451 0.04 -24.60 -14.29
C VAL A 451 1.39 -24.10 -13.81
N HIS A 452 2.27 -23.69 -14.74
CA HIS A 452 3.65 -23.40 -14.41
C HIS A 452 4.21 -22.18 -15.16
N ASP A 453 4.84 -21.28 -14.42
CA ASP A 453 5.67 -20.19 -14.93
C ASP A 453 7.14 -20.48 -14.60
N PRO A 454 7.99 -20.84 -15.58
CA PRO A 454 9.40 -21.14 -15.36
C PRO A 454 10.25 -19.86 -15.26
N TYR A 455 11.31 -19.88 -14.48
CA TYR A 455 12.32 -18.81 -14.51
C TYR A 455 13.39 -19.05 -15.59
N GLY A 456 14.06 -17.95 -16.04
CA GLY A 456 14.82 -17.96 -17.28
C GLY A 456 16.27 -18.45 -17.20
N SER A 457 16.93 -18.49 -16.04
CA SER A 457 18.35 -18.84 -15.89
C SER A 457 18.68 -19.31 -14.48
N ASP A 458 19.77 -20.11 -14.36
CA ASP A 458 20.29 -20.54 -13.06
C ASP A 458 20.91 -19.38 -12.27
N GLY A 459 21.10 -19.63 -10.97
CA GLY A 459 21.68 -18.68 -10.03
C GLY A 459 20.68 -17.68 -9.43
N PHE A 460 21.20 -16.73 -8.64
CA PHE A 460 20.38 -15.74 -7.96
C PHE A 460 19.74 -14.77 -8.96
N GLY A 461 18.45 -14.63 -8.94
CA GLY A 461 17.71 -13.79 -9.89
C GLY A 461 16.41 -13.22 -9.32
N ALA A 462 15.80 -12.33 -10.10
CA ALA A 462 14.60 -11.58 -9.72
C ALA A 462 13.28 -12.31 -10.01
N SER A 463 13.29 -13.63 -10.29
CA SER A 463 12.09 -14.40 -10.67
C SER A 463 12.12 -15.77 -10.03
N LEU A 464 10.95 -16.27 -9.59
CA LEU A 464 10.77 -17.61 -9.03
C LEU A 464 10.14 -18.53 -10.07
N GLY A 465 10.42 -19.83 -10.01
CA GLY A 465 9.58 -20.83 -10.64
C GLY A 465 8.31 -21.00 -9.81
N SER A 466 7.15 -20.97 -10.46
CA SER A 466 5.87 -21.09 -9.77
C SER A 466 5.02 -22.17 -10.44
N ALA A 467 4.60 -23.18 -9.68
CA ALA A 467 3.75 -24.27 -10.14
C ALA A 467 2.57 -24.47 -9.18
N TYR A 468 1.36 -24.55 -9.75
CA TYR A 468 0.13 -24.83 -9.00
C TYR A 468 -0.60 -26.01 -9.59
N VAL A 469 -1.03 -26.96 -8.73
CA VAL A 469 -1.88 -28.07 -9.13
C VAL A 469 -3.33 -27.63 -9.02
N MET A 470 -4.04 -27.67 -10.14
CA MET A 470 -5.46 -27.35 -10.24
C MET A 470 -6.27 -28.65 -10.29
N LYS A 471 -7.27 -28.74 -9.43
CA LYS A 471 -8.27 -29.81 -9.50
C LYS A 471 -9.45 -29.34 -10.33
N ARG A 472 -9.83 -30.12 -11.32
CA ARG A 472 -10.94 -29.78 -12.21
C ARG A 472 -12.31 -30.01 -11.57
N ILE A 473 -13.35 -29.41 -12.14
CA ILE A 473 -14.75 -29.72 -11.81
C ILE A 473 -14.98 -31.18 -12.04
N ASN A 474 -15.55 -31.88 -11.07
CA ASN A 474 -15.84 -33.31 -11.15
C ASN A 474 -16.99 -33.71 -10.21
N ASN A 475 -17.55 -34.88 -10.45
CA ASN A 475 -18.63 -35.45 -9.64
C ASN A 475 -18.15 -36.45 -8.56
N MET A 476 -16.82 -36.64 -8.44
CA MET A 476 -16.24 -37.69 -7.61
C MET A 476 -15.87 -37.20 -6.21
N SER A 477 -15.26 -36.03 -6.10
CA SER A 477 -14.81 -35.50 -4.80
C SER A 477 -14.87 -33.98 -4.72
N LYS A 478 -15.45 -33.49 -3.64
CA LYS A 478 -15.57 -32.03 -3.35
C LYS A 478 -14.66 -31.66 -2.16
N PRO A 479 -14.19 -30.43 -2.06
CA PRO A 479 -14.30 -29.37 -3.08
C PRO A 479 -13.45 -29.65 -4.32
N ASP A 480 -13.88 -29.11 -5.45
CA ASP A 480 -13.22 -29.15 -6.76
C ASP A 480 -13.04 -27.74 -7.34
N ASP A 481 -12.57 -27.59 -8.58
CA ASP A 481 -12.28 -26.31 -9.25
C ASP A 481 -11.45 -25.40 -8.34
N MET A 482 -10.35 -25.90 -7.81
CA MET A 482 -9.52 -25.22 -6.83
C MET A 482 -8.03 -25.60 -6.96
N ILE A 483 -7.18 -24.81 -6.34
CA ILE A 483 -5.76 -25.13 -6.16
C ILE A 483 -5.64 -26.16 -5.03
N VAL A 484 -4.99 -27.30 -5.30
CA VAL A 484 -4.81 -28.39 -4.34
C VAL A 484 -3.37 -28.56 -3.87
N ALA A 485 -2.39 -28.03 -4.61
CA ALA A 485 -1.00 -27.99 -4.18
C ALA A 485 -0.24 -26.88 -4.90
N SER A 486 0.92 -26.51 -4.37
CA SER A 486 1.84 -25.57 -5.00
C SER A 486 3.30 -25.96 -4.78
N TYR A 487 4.16 -25.59 -5.72
CA TYR A 487 5.61 -25.56 -5.56
C TYR A 487 6.14 -24.23 -6.13
N VAL A 488 6.65 -23.37 -5.26
CA VAL A 488 7.23 -22.10 -5.61
C VAL A 488 8.64 -22.05 -5.07
N GLY A 489 9.62 -21.86 -5.95
CA GLY A 489 11.02 -21.92 -5.57
C GLY A 489 11.97 -21.47 -6.67
N ARG A 490 13.24 -21.31 -6.27
CA ARG A 490 14.39 -21.12 -7.14
C ARG A 490 15.59 -21.83 -6.53
N PRO A 491 15.67 -23.18 -6.62
CA PRO A 491 16.83 -23.93 -6.19
C PRO A 491 18.07 -23.56 -7.02
N GLU A 492 19.23 -24.12 -6.68
CA GLU A 492 20.51 -23.79 -7.32
C GLU A 492 20.52 -24.02 -8.85
N SER A 493 19.71 -24.99 -9.32
CA SER A 493 19.60 -25.30 -10.75
C SER A 493 18.18 -25.48 -11.21
N GLN A 494 17.91 -25.21 -12.49
CA GLN A 494 16.62 -25.50 -13.12
C GLN A 494 16.35 -27.03 -13.19
N ASP A 495 17.38 -27.85 -13.25
CA ASP A 495 17.23 -29.31 -13.23
C ASP A 495 16.64 -29.78 -11.90
N GLU A 496 17.05 -29.22 -10.77
CA GLU A 496 16.49 -29.49 -9.45
C GLU A 496 15.04 -29.01 -9.34
N TYR A 497 14.76 -27.80 -9.83
CA TYR A 497 13.39 -27.30 -9.89
C TYR A 497 12.50 -28.23 -10.74
N ASN A 498 12.93 -28.59 -11.92
CA ASN A 498 12.22 -29.48 -12.83
C ASN A 498 12.03 -30.90 -12.23
N TYR A 499 13.01 -31.39 -11.51
CA TYR A 499 12.88 -32.67 -10.80
C TYR A 499 11.68 -32.62 -9.84
N ASN A 500 11.58 -31.62 -8.97
CA ASN A 500 10.46 -31.46 -8.05
C ASN A 500 9.13 -31.23 -8.79
N LEU A 501 9.13 -30.45 -9.87
CA LEU A 501 7.95 -30.23 -10.71
C LEU A 501 7.40 -31.53 -11.30
N PHE A 502 8.27 -32.40 -11.82
CA PHE A 502 7.84 -33.66 -12.40
C PHE A 502 7.46 -34.71 -11.32
N LEU A 503 8.07 -34.69 -10.14
CA LEU A 503 7.57 -35.46 -8.99
C LEU A 503 6.16 -35.02 -8.61
N LEU A 504 5.89 -33.72 -8.62
CA LEU A 504 4.54 -33.19 -8.34
C LEU A 504 3.52 -33.64 -9.40
N ALA A 505 3.93 -33.65 -10.67
CA ALA A 505 3.11 -34.15 -11.77
C ALA A 505 2.78 -35.66 -11.61
N GLN A 506 3.75 -36.46 -11.24
CA GLN A 506 3.55 -37.89 -10.98
C GLN A 506 2.68 -38.13 -9.75
N TYR A 507 2.90 -37.39 -8.66
CA TYR A 507 2.12 -37.50 -7.42
C TYR A 507 0.62 -37.25 -7.61
N TYR A 508 0.24 -36.32 -8.48
CA TYR A 508 -1.16 -36.01 -8.79
C TYR A 508 -1.68 -36.67 -10.08
N ASN A 509 -0.86 -37.44 -10.79
CA ASN A 509 -1.18 -37.91 -12.16
C ASN A 509 -1.62 -36.75 -13.06
N ALA A 510 -0.86 -35.64 -13.03
CA ALA A 510 -1.23 -34.40 -13.63
C ALA A 510 -0.32 -34.03 -14.82
N ARG A 511 -0.91 -33.49 -15.89
CA ARG A 511 -0.14 -32.93 -17.00
C ARG A 511 0.18 -31.47 -16.75
N ILE A 512 1.33 -30.99 -17.28
CA ILE A 512 1.89 -29.64 -17.04
C ILE A 512 1.61 -28.74 -18.23
N GLY A 513 0.82 -27.68 -18.00
CA GLY A 513 0.70 -26.52 -18.89
C GLY A 513 1.61 -25.41 -18.41
N PHE A 514 2.46 -24.85 -19.27
CA PHE A 514 3.49 -23.91 -18.86
C PHE A 514 3.74 -22.81 -19.90
N GLU A 515 4.34 -21.68 -19.44
CA GLU A 515 4.85 -20.66 -20.33
C GLU A 515 6.09 -21.18 -21.08
N ASN A 516 6.01 -21.20 -22.41
CA ASN A 516 7.07 -21.76 -23.28
C ASN A 516 7.92 -20.66 -23.92
N ASP A 517 8.11 -19.54 -23.28
CA ASP A 517 8.98 -18.46 -23.78
C ASP A 517 10.38 -18.51 -23.11
N ARG A 518 10.54 -19.28 -22.02
CA ARG A 518 11.77 -19.38 -21.22
C ARG A 518 11.81 -20.69 -20.43
N GLY A 519 12.96 -21.01 -19.84
CA GLY A 519 13.18 -22.17 -18.97
C GLY A 519 13.54 -23.45 -19.70
N GLU A 520 13.93 -24.47 -18.93
CA GLU A 520 14.49 -25.74 -19.36
C GLU A 520 13.50 -26.93 -19.28
N VAL A 521 12.17 -26.68 -19.21
CA VAL A 521 11.14 -27.71 -18.99
C VAL A 521 11.16 -28.80 -20.10
N ILE A 522 11.17 -28.39 -21.39
CA ILE A 522 11.16 -29.33 -22.51
C ILE A 522 12.49 -30.11 -22.63
N PRO A 523 13.67 -29.46 -22.59
CA PRO A 523 14.95 -30.18 -22.57
C PRO A 523 15.04 -31.20 -21.42
N TYR A 524 14.63 -30.82 -20.21
CA TYR A 524 14.59 -31.73 -19.07
C TYR A 524 13.67 -32.93 -19.32
N ALA A 525 12.42 -32.68 -19.75
CA ALA A 525 11.45 -33.72 -20.04
C ALA A 525 11.94 -34.71 -21.12
N LYS A 526 12.65 -34.22 -22.15
CA LYS A 526 13.29 -35.06 -23.17
C LYS A 526 14.37 -35.95 -22.58
N ARG A 527 15.30 -35.40 -21.79
CA ARG A 527 16.37 -36.14 -21.14
C ARG A 527 15.85 -37.26 -20.23
N LYS A 528 14.75 -36.99 -19.51
CA LYS A 528 14.13 -37.90 -18.54
C LYS A 528 13.00 -38.78 -19.11
N LYS A 529 12.65 -38.64 -20.42
CA LYS A 529 11.56 -39.36 -21.10
C LYS A 529 10.16 -39.04 -20.50
N LEU A 530 9.95 -37.81 -20.04
CA LEU A 530 8.74 -37.36 -19.34
C LEU A 530 7.85 -36.44 -20.22
N LEU A 531 8.04 -36.44 -21.54
CA LEU A 531 7.27 -35.58 -22.46
C LEU A 531 5.76 -35.78 -22.39
N HIS A 532 5.31 -36.97 -22.03
CA HIS A 532 3.87 -37.32 -21.90
C HIS A 532 3.18 -36.56 -20.76
N TYR A 533 3.95 -36.00 -19.81
CA TYR A 533 3.40 -35.09 -18.79
C TYR A 533 3.20 -33.67 -19.27
N LEU A 534 3.67 -33.28 -20.48
CA LEU A 534 3.52 -31.92 -20.97
C LEU A 534 2.24 -31.76 -21.77
N LEU A 535 1.47 -30.71 -21.48
CA LEU A 535 0.32 -30.31 -22.29
C LEU A 535 0.77 -29.65 -23.59
N PRO A 536 0.09 -29.94 -24.73
CA PRO A 536 0.31 -29.22 -25.98
C PRO A 536 -0.07 -27.75 -25.86
N GLU A 537 0.27 -26.95 -26.86
CA GLU A 537 -0.14 -25.54 -26.93
C GLU A 537 -1.69 -25.46 -26.87
N ALA A 538 -2.20 -24.67 -25.92
CA ALA A 538 -3.64 -24.50 -25.75
C ALA A 538 -4.31 -23.87 -26.98
N GLU A 539 -5.43 -24.43 -27.41
CA GLU A 539 -6.31 -23.85 -28.42
C GLU A 539 -7.34 -22.93 -27.79
N LEU A 540 -7.31 -21.68 -28.18
CA LEU A 540 -8.26 -20.69 -27.68
C LEU A 540 -9.20 -20.24 -28.80
N PHE A 541 -10.41 -20.73 -28.71
CA PHE A 541 -11.55 -20.17 -29.41
C PHE A 541 -12.58 -19.75 -28.36
N ASP A 542 -12.74 -18.46 -28.17
CA ASP A 542 -13.82 -17.93 -27.33
C ASP A 542 -15.08 -17.82 -28.18
N LYS A 543 -15.96 -18.81 -28.03
CA LYS A 543 -17.26 -18.85 -28.74
C LYS A 543 -18.17 -17.66 -28.38
N THR A 544 -17.95 -17.05 -27.20
CA THR A 544 -18.77 -15.96 -26.69
C THR A 544 -18.35 -14.60 -27.27
N SER A 545 -17.06 -14.39 -27.47
CA SER A 545 -16.50 -13.14 -28.03
C SER A 545 -16.13 -13.26 -29.52
N GLY A 546 -16.16 -14.45 -30.09
CA GLY A 546 -15.72 -14.72 -31.46
C GLY A 546 -14.20 -14.56 -31.67
N ILE A 547 -13.43 -14.39 -30.62
CA ILE A 547 -11.99 -14.16 -30.69
C ILE A 547 -11.26 -15.51 -30.80
N ARG A 548 -10.58 -15.71 -31.94
CA ARG A 548 -9.67 -16.84 -32.15
C ARG A 548 -8.24 -16.39 -31.94
N ILE A 549 -7.58 -16.91 -30.90
CA ILE A 549 -6.16 -16.66 -30.69
C ILE A 549 -5.35 -17.66 -31.51
N LYS A 550 -4.60 -17.13 -32.49
CA LYS A 550 -3.79 -17.95 -33.40
C LYS A 550 -2.72 -18.73 -32.65
N LYS A 551 -2.62 -20.03 -32.86
CA LYS A 551 -1.50 -20.87 -32.42
C LYS A 551 -0.18 -20.38 -32.98
N LEU A 552 0.88 -20.48 -32.18
CA LEU A 552 2.25 -20.23 -32.63
C LEU A 552 2.94 -21.51 -33.14
N ASN A 553 2.17 -22.61 -33.32
CA ASN A 553 2.63 -23.92 -33.76
C ASN A 553 3.74 -24.52 -32.86
N ARG A 554 3.64 -24.30 -31.56
CA ARG A 554 4.52 -24.92 -30.56
C ARG A 554 3.97 -26.32 -30.18
N THR A 555 4.84 -27.29 -30.05
CA THR A 555 4.43 -28.67 -29.69
C THR A 555 3.90 -28.75 -28.25
N TYR A 556 4.53 -28.03 -27.32
CA TYR A 556 4.20 -28.02 -25.89
C TYR A 556 4.22 -26.61 -25.32
N GLY A 557 3.39 -26.38 -24.30
CA GLY A 557 3.31 -25.13 -23.55
C GLY A 557 2.72 -23.96 -24.35
N THR A 558 2.46 -22.86 -23.71
CA THR A 558 1.77 -21.69 -24.27
C THR A 558 2.62 -20.42 -24.12
N SER A 559 2.78 -19.64 -25.18
CA SER A 559 3.46 -18.35 -25.10
C SER A 559 2.55 -17.27 -24.54
N MET A 560 3.09 -16.45 -23.64
CA MET A 560 2.43 -15.28 -23.03
C MET A 560 2.99 -13.94 -23.55
N GLY A 561 3.89 -13.96 -24.53
CA GLY A 561 4.60 -12.78 -25.03
C GLY A 561 3.73 -11.72 -25.73
N SER A 562 2.46 -11.98 -26.04
CA SER A 562 1.58 -10.98 -26.63
C SER A 562 0.67 -10.30 -25.62
N LYS A 563 0.57 -8.96 -25.68
CA LYS A 563 -0.32 -8.17 -24.83
C LYS A 563 -1.79 -8.64 -24.90
N GLN A 564 -2.25 -9.05 -26.08
CA GLN A 564 -3.61 -9.54 -26.29
C GLN A 564 -3.85 -10.85 -25.51
N ARG A 565 -2.90 -11.79 -25.56
CA ARG A 565 -2.98 -13.06 -24.79
C ARG A 565 -2.99 -12.78 -23.29
N LYS A 566 -2.10 -11.91 -22.82
CA LYS A 566 -2.01 -11.54 -21.40
C LYS A 566 -3.34 -10.94 -20.91
N ASN A 567 -3.90 -9.98 -21.63
CA ASN A 567 -5.18 -9.38 -21.27
C ASN A 567 -6.32 -10.41 -21.25
N GLN A 568 -6.35 -11.36 -22.19
CA GLN A 568 -7.38 -12.40 -22.25
C GLN A 568 -7.24 -13.37 -21.07
N ALA A 569 -6.01 -13.74 -20.70
CA ALA A 569 -5.74 -14.58 -19.53
C ALA A 569 -6.18 -13.89 -18.22
N GLU A 570 -5.94 -12.59 -18.10
CA GLU A 570 -6.39 -11.77 -16.97
C GLU A 570 -7.91 -11.77 -16.81
N ILE A 571 -8.65 -11.67 -17.93
CA ILE A 571 -10.12 -11.77 -17.96
C ILE A 571 -10.56 -13.15 -17.45
N TYR A 572 -9.96 -14.23 -17.96
CA TYR A 572 -10.32 -15.59 -17.56
C TYR A 572 -10.01 -15.85 -16.07
N LEU A 573 -8.87 -15.38 -15.58
CA LEU A 573 -8.51 -15.53 -14.17
C LEU A 573 -9.47 -14.73 -13.27
N ARG A 574 -9.81 -13.50 -13.64
CA ARG A 574 -10.82 -12.70 -12.93
C ARG A 574 -12.16 -13.43 -12.83
N ASP A 575 -12.62 -13.97 -13.95
CA ASP A 575 -13.92 -14.64 -14.03
C ASP A 575 -13.90 -15.94 -13.21
N TRP A 576 -12.79 -16.70 -13.24
CA TRP A 576 -12.59 -17.84 -12.38
C TRP A 576 -12.60 -17.50 -10.89
N LEU A 577 -11.89 -16.44 -10.49
CA LEU A 577 -11.88 -15.95 -9.09
C LEU A 577 -13.28 -15.58 -8.59
N LYS A 578 -14.11 -15.01 -9.47
CA LYS A 578 -15.49 -14.57 -9.17
C LYS A 578 -16.56 -15.67 -9.33
N THR A 579 -16.21 -16.86 -9.76
CA THR A 579 -17.18 -17.95 -9.95
C THR A 579 -17.90 -18.29 -8.63
N PRO A 580 -19.26 -18.24 -8.58
CA PRO A 580 -20.01 -18.51 -7.36
C PRO A 580 -19.92 -20.00 -6.96
N ARG A 581 -19.73 -20.25 -5.66
CA ARG A 581 -19.58 -21.59 -5.06
C ARG A 581 -20.59 -21.87 -3.94
N GLY A 582 -21.62 -21.05 -3.80
CA GLY A 582 -22.63 -21.14 -2.74
C GLY A 582 -22.60 -19.94 -1.81
N GLN A 583 -22.95 -20.16 -0.55
CA GLN A 583 -22.96 -19.13 0.50
C GLN A 583 -21.97 -19.46 1.62
N GLN A 584 -21.41 -18.44 2.24
CA GLN A 584 -20.64 -18.54 3.48
C GLN A 584 -21.59 -18.61 4.69
N GLU A 585 -21.06 -18.93 5.86
CA GLU A 585 -21.85 -19.00 7.12
C GLU A 585 -22.49 -17.66 7.49
N ASN A 586 -21.89 -16.53 7.08
CA ASN A 586 -22.39 -15.17 7.27
C ASN A 586 -23.46 -14.77 6.24
N GLY A 587 -23.85 -15.65 5.32
CA GLY A 587 -24.82 -15.39 4.25
C GLY A 587 -24.27 -14.71 3.00
N GLU A 588 -23.00 -14.32 2.99
CA GLU A 588 -22.34 -13.77 1.81
C GLU A 588 -22.06 -14.83 0.74
N ARG A 589 -21.89 -14.40 -0.51
CA ARG A 589 -21.55 -15.33 -1.61
C ARG A 589 -20.16 -15.90 -1.42
N LYS A 590 -20.06 -17.23 -1.43
CA LYS A 590 -18.78 -17.91 -1.51
C LYS A 590 -18.33 -17.98 -2.97
N LEU A 591 -17.10 -17.59 -3.26
CA LEU A 591 -16.52 -17.54 -4.59
C LEU A 591 -15.30 -18.49 -4.67
N ASN A 592 -14.80 -18.77 -5.89
CA ASN A 592 -13.60 -19.59 -6.07
C ASN A 592 -12.39 -19.03 -5.31
N LEU A 593 -12.21 -17.71 -5.25
CA LEU A 593 -11.12 -17.10 -4.50
C LEU A 593 -11.08 -17.50 -3.01
N HIS A 594 -12.23 -17.85 -2.40
CA HIS A 594 -12.30 -18.33 -1.01
C HIS A 594 -11.82 -19.80 -0.82
N TYR A 595 -11.32 -20.43 -1.87
CA TYR A 595 -10.63 -21.72 -1.82
C TYR A 595 -9.12 -21.59 -2.09
N ILE A 596 -8.58 -20.34 -2.14
CA ILE A 596 -7.14 -20.08 -2.21
C ILE A 596 -6.63 -19.92 -0.77
N TYR A 597 -5.72 -20.80 -0.38
CA TYR A 597 -5.12 -20.83 0.96
C TYR A 597 -3.65 -20.34 0.96
N ASP A 598 -3.08 -20.09 -0.21
CA ASP A 598 -1.74 -19.50 -0.37
C ASP A 598 -1.79 -17.97 -0.17
N ILE A 599 -1.31 -17.52 0.99
CA ILE A 599 -1.29 -16.09 1.34
C ILE A 599 -0.39 -15.30 0.38
N ALA A 600 0.75 -15.87 -0.05
CA ALA A 600 1.66 -15.19 -0.96
C ALA A 600 1.05 -15.01 -2.36
N LEU A 601 0.26 -15.98 -2.84
CA LEU A 601 -0.51 -15.86 -4.07
C LEU A 601 -1.61 -14.79 -3.94
N ILE A 602 -2.35 -14.78 -2.82
CA ILE A 602 -3.37 -13.77 -2.57
C ILE A 602 -2.73 -12.37 -2.56
N ASP A 603 -1.56 -12.21 -1.92
CA ASP A 603 -0.81 -10.96 -1.90
C ASP A 603 -0.37 -10.51 -3.30
N GLU A 604 0.08 -11.46 -4.15
CA GLU A 604 0.38 -11.15 -5.56
C GLU A 604 -0.88 -10.78 -6.36
N LEU A 605 -2.00 -11.48 -6.17
CA LEU A 605 -3.28 -11.15 -6.82
C LEU A 605 -3.78 -9.75 -6.44
N ILE A 606 -3.62 -9.35 -5.16
CA ILE A 606 -3.97 -8.02 -4.68
C ILE A 606 -3.06 -6.96 -5.32
N LYS A 607 -1.77 -7.24 -5.46
CA LYS A 607 -0.74 -6.32 -5.94
C LYS A 607 -0.58 -6.31 -7.46
N TYR A 608 -1.22 -7.24 -8.16
CA TYR A 608 -0.99 -7.48 -9.58
C TYR A 608 -1.13 -6.22 -10.43
N ASN A 609 -0.13 -5.98 -11.26
CA ASN A 609 -0.09 -4.93 -12.26
C ASN A 609 0.78 -5.34 -13.46
N ASN A 610 0.63 -4.66 -14.60
CA ASN A 610 1.31 -5.04 -15.84
C ASN A 610 2.82 -4.71 -15.88
N LYS A 611 3.41 -4.14 -14.81
CA LYS A 611 4.81 -3.69 -14.78
C LYS A 611 5.66 -4.45 -13.77
N GLY A 612 5.04 -5.08 -12.76
CA GLY A 612 5.71 -5.83 -11.71
C GLY A 612 6.03 -7.27 -12.12
N ASN A 613 6.86 -7.94 -11.31
CA ASN A 613 7.10 -9.37 -11.39
C ASN A 613 6.15 -10.10 -10.43
N PHE A 614 5.26 -10.94 -10.96
CA PHE A 614 4.23 -11.69 -10.24
C PHE A 614 4.21 -13.14 -10.73
N ASP A 615 5.23 -13.90 -10.37
CA ASP A 615 5.49 -15.25 -10.88
C ASP A 615 4.34 -16.23 -10.55
N ARG A 616 3.70 -16.08 -9.38
CA ARG A 616 2.55 -16.93 -8.99
C ARG A 616 1.30 -16.61 -9.82
N VAL A 617 1.02 -15.34 -10.01
CA VAL A 617 -0.10 -14.91 -10.86
C VAL A 617 0.17 -15.28 -12.32
N SER A 618 1.41 -15.16 -12.81
CA SER A 618 1.80 -15.55 -14.17
C SER A 618 1.54 -17.02 -14.42
N ALA A 619 1.83 -17.92 -13.48
CA ALA A 619 1.51 -19.33 -13.59
C ALA A 619 0.00 -19.56 -13.74
N LEU A 620 -0.83 -18.87 -12.95
CA LEU A 620 -2.29 -18.98 -13.07
C LEU A 620 -2.81 -18.42 -14.41
N LEU A 621 -2.24 -17.32 -14.91
CA LEU A 621 -2.62 -16.74 -16.21
C LEU A 621 -2.41 -17.75 -17.35
N VAL A 622 -1.27 -18.43 -17.39
CA VAL A 622 -1.01 -19.52 -18.34
C VAL A 622 -2.01 -20.67 -18.14
N GLY A 623 -2.30 -20.99 -16.88
CA GLY A 623 -3.23 -22.02 -16.50
C GLY A 623 -4.65 -21.82 -16.98
N MET A 624 -5.12 -20.57 -17.01
CA MET A 624 -6.47 -20.26 -17.49
C MET A 624 -6.67 -20.65 -18.95
N PHE A 625 -5.64 -20.54 -19.78
CA PHE A 625 -5.71 -21.02 -21.18
C PHE A 625 -5.85 -22.52 -21.26
N HIS A 626 -4.99 -23.26 -20.54
CA HIS A 626 -5.06 -24.72 -20.54
C HIS A 626 -6.37 -25.23 -19.93
N MET A 627 -6.88 -24.60 -18.89
CA MET A 627 -8.16 -24.93 -18.28
C MET A 627 -9.31 -24.77 -19.29
N LYS A 628 -9.37 -23.66 -20.00
CA LYS A 628 -10.40 -23.42 -21.03
C LYS A 628 -10.30 -24.41 -22.18
N ASP A 629 -9.12 -24.73 -22.68
CA ASP A 629 -8.88 -25.70 -23.74
C ASP A 629 -9.34 -27.12 -23.32
N LEU A 630 -9.03 -27.52 -22.09
CA LEU A 630 -9.45 -28.82 -21.55
C LEU A 630 -10.99 -28.92 -21.44
N TYR A 631 -11.67 -27.87 -20.96
CA TYR A 631 -13.14 -27.89 -20.91
C TYR A 631 -13.79 -27.87 -22.29
N ASN A 632 -13.24 -27.14 -23.26
CA ASN A 632 -13.76 -27.12 -24.63
C ASN A 632 -13.66 -28.49 -25.31
N LYS A 633 -12.56 -29.22 -25.11
CA LYS A 633 -12.35 -30.55 -25.69
C LYS A 633 -13.30 -31.58 -25.11
N GLU A 634 -13.61 -31.53 -23.81
CA GLU A 634 -14.62 -32.40 -23.20
C GLU A 634 -16.01 -32.14 -23.80
N PHE A 635 -16.38 -30.86 -23.90
CA PHE A 635 -17.69 -30.52 -24.49
C PHE A 635 -17.80 -30.98 -25.95
N GLU A 636 -16.74 -30.87 -26.75
CA GLU A 636 -16.70 -31.35 -28.13
C GLU A 636 -16.84 -32.88 -28.18
N GLN A 637 -16.14 -33.64 -27.31
CA GLN A 637 -16.25 -35.09 -27.21
C GLN A 637 -17.65 -35.55 -26.76
N GLU A 638 -18.28 -34.84 -25.81
CA GLU A 638 -19.65 -35.14 -25.38
C GLU A 638 -20.66 -34.88 -26.51
N MET A 639 -20.48 -33.82 -27.30
CA MET A 639 -21.31 -33.52 -28.47
C MET A 639 -21.14 -34.54 -29.56
N GLU A 640 -19.91 -34.96 -29.92
CA GLU A 640 -19.65 -36.02 -30.90
C GLU A 640 -20.28 -37.34 -30.46
N GLN A 641 -20.13 -37.75 -29.18
CA GLN A 641 -20.77 -38.93 -28.64
C GLN A 641 -22.31 -38.87 -28.66
N SER A 642 -22.88 -37.66 -28.42
CA SER A 642 -24.33 -37.47 -28.49
C SER A 642 -24.85 -37.49 -29.92
N GLU A 643 -24.12 -36.96 -30.89
CA GLU A 643 -24.43 -37.00 -32.31
C GLU A 643 -24.35 -38.45 -32.85
N ASP A 644 -23.29 -39.19 -32.50
CA ASP A 644 -23.19 -40.62 -32.89
C ASP A 644 -24.32 -41.44 -32.31
N SER A 645 -24.76 -41.21 -31.09
CA SER A 645 -25.91 -41.89 -30.48
C SER A 645 -27.25 -41.55 -31.15
N PHE A 646 -27.38 -40.34 -31.69
CA PHE A 646 -28.56 -39.89 -32.40
C PHE A 646 -28.62 -40.46 -33.83
N PHE A 647 -27.52 -40.50 -34.56
CA PHE A 647 -27.45 -40.99 -35.93
C PHE A 647 -27.44 -42.54 -36.00
N ASN A 648 -27.04 -43.25 -34.95
CA ASN A 648 -27.06 -44.71 -34.87
C ASN A 648 -28.44 -45.30 -34.51
N ARG A 649 -29.45 -44.50 -34.25
CA ARG A 649 -30.84 -45.00 -34.14
C ARG A 649 -31.38 -45.39 -35.52
N ARG A 650 -31.42 -46.69 -35.79
CA ARG A 650 -32.15 -47.20 -36.97
C ARG A 650 -33.63 -46.85 -36.85
N PHE A 651 -34.08 -45.88 -37.62
CA PHE A 651 -35.46 -45.41 -37.61
C PHE A 651 -36.37 -46.25 -38.50
N PHE A 652 -35.95 -47.39 -39.06
CA PHE A 652 -36.80 -48.32 -39.81
C PHE A 652 -36.41 -49.77 -39.53
N SER A 653 -37.21 -50.48 -38.78
CA SER A 653 -37.44 -51.91 -38.85
C SER A 653 -38.94 -52.16 -38.87
#